data_e205a94e81209555cb06d6b813b68ea8
#
_entry.id   e205a94e81209555cb06d6b813b68ea8
#
_cell.length_a   1.000
_cell.length_b   1.000
_cell.length_c   1.000
_cell.angle_alpha   90.00
_cell.angle_beta   90.00
_cell.angle_gamma   90.00
#
_symmetry.space_group_name_H-M   'P 1'
#
loop_
_entity.id
_entity.type
_entity.pdbx_description
1 polymer ?
#
loop_
_entity_poly.entity_id
_entity_poly.type
_entity_poly.pdbx_seq_one_letter_code
_entity_poly.pdbx_strand_id
1 'polypeptide(L)'
;MPDFNHYNNAISERIFILSIHEQKAKGNLKGNTSEEQYDYYEKKYLNNATYIKSLLQEYPELKRLLELKNNSIQRAECEIRKSLYAEKEQIQKIFCDGRKFSGTVGIYMAKGDIHRGGRSVAKVELDNGTILYYKPHSLDKNIKYQELYNYLCRKTGISCRTVQYLSHDSYGWEEKIENIPCKNESEVEHYYFRMGIHLFLGYALGATDLHGENIIAHGEYPVIIDMETYPGYLKQQSEKDGSSVEEKINKSTEIKLANSVIHTGMLPVLTWGRGNRGVLISAMGTEEKIKTPFKLPVVKDDKTSDIHIEYEPVEMQIKECIVRLNDQVINAADYTECIIRGFCRAYMVAMADKKVEVMLSGFFDGRSRVVLRHTQQYAMYLMASFHPDYMKSRECRKALLNVIHKEGESSFMKEIHDYEIDSLLEMDIPCFEIDANSRSVYDGNGGEHKEYLPCTPYESWRMHMKQMSYSDMECQCDYIRLSMEMLKASDGKKKMFPTRIKGYDTDKERKIYSQIRKIVHRICSRAIIREQSAGWAGLQFWDNGHWNLRSGGIYLYDGISGIVLFLAKYLHDFEEKNASAEEIYHLAVLRLKAYTDEIHKKQIYDKNLLTGIVNGESSVVYTYLYLFKLTGKRVWMIYAEKHFSIIERVWKEDSQLDYLSGNAGAIVMAVMLYKETGNLKYYEIAADMEKDLWKKGQETGNGYGWRLKGTDGPLAGMSHGNSGFLMAYAALYECNHKAEYADKIQLLLRYEDSLYSEKAGNWKDLRESSGESFMNAWCHGAPGILLSRMKLEELFPEDMQIKKDRLNAADSLFYGEQDEKICLCHGMSGNLLIMKKYLRKYGNKKMKEQYEALCDCLLFQLDHPAKISGTEYLNLAFMNGISGTGMALMEIL
;
A
#
# COMPACT_ATOMS: atom_id res chain seq x y z
N MET A 1 -17.68 8.11 46.16
CA MET A 1 -16.31 8.41 45.80
C MET A 1 -16.02 7.65 44.54
N PRO A 2 -15.31 8.19 43.56
CA PRO A 2 -14.87 7.41 42.38
C PRO A 2 -14.13 6.18 42.89
N ASP A 3 -14.42 5.04 42.31
CA ASP A 3 -13.72 3.79 42.65
C ASP A 3 -12.30 3.84 42.08
N PHE A 4 -11.33 4.15 42.94
CA PHE A 4 -9.90 4.21 42.58
C PHE A 4 -9.23 2.84 42.52
N ASN A 5 -9.98 1.76 42.84
CA ASN A 5 -9.43 0.42 42.94
C ASN A 5 -9.12 -0.25 41.59
N HIS A 6 -9.36 0.41 40.48
CA HIS A 6 -8.95 -0.09 39.17
C HIS A 6 -7.71 0.64 38.69
N TYR A 7 -6.56 0.08 39.02
CA TYR A 7 -5.22 0.42 38.54
C TYR A 7 -5.13 0.50 36.99
N ASN A 8 -6.03 -0.16 36.27
CA ASN A 8 -6.15 -0.17 34.81
C ASN A 8 -6.88 1.04 34.22
N ASN A 9 -6.95 2.14 34.93
CA ASN A 9 -7.58 3.36 34.40
C ASN A 9 -6.52 4.26 33.78
N ALA A 10 -6.36 4.21 32.46
CA ALA A 10 -5.38 5.00 31.71
C ALA A 10 -5.32 6.51 32.06
N ILE A 11 -6.41 7.08 32.61
CA ILE A 11 -6.50 8.49 33.01
C ILE A 11 -5.63 8.80 34.25
N SER A 12 -5.60 7.90 35.23
CA SER A 12 -4.95 8.11 36.54
C SER A 12 -3.61 7.42 36.69
N GLU A 13 -3.32 6.42 35.85
CA GLU A 13 -2.15 5.50 35.96
C GLU A 13 -0.82 6.26 36.09
N ARG A 14 -0.56 7.25 35.23
CA ARG A 14 0.70 8.01 35.24
C ARG A 14 0.87 8.84 36.51
N ILE A 15 -0.23 9.37 37.06
CA ILE A 15 -0.21 10.13 38.31
C ILE A 15 0.04 9.21 39.48
N PHE A 16 -0.51 8.00 39.49
CA PHE A 16 -0.23 7.01 40.56
C PHE A 16 1.20 6.49 40.49
N ILE A 17 1.74 6.24 39.31
CA ILE A 17 3.15 5.88 39.13
C ILE A 17 4.05 7.01 39.65
N LEU A 18 3.78 8.27 39.33
CA LEU A 18 4.54 9.39 39.84
C LEU A 18 4.44 9.47 41.37
N SER A 19 3.23 9.30 41.92
CA SER A 19 2.97 9.38 43.36
C SER A 19 3.69 8.29 44.15
N ILE A 20 3.74 7.02 43.69
CA ILE A 20 4.49 5.95 44.39
C ILE A 20 6.00 6.24 44.37
N HIS A 21 6.55 6.73 43.24
CA HIS A 21 7.94 7.11 43.13
C HIS A 21 8.31 8.28 44.06
N GLU A 22 7.44 9.26 44.21
CA GLU A 22 7.62 10.35 45.17
C GLU A 22 7.66 9.84 46.61
N GLN A 23 6.75 8.91 47.01
CA GLN A 23 6.75 8.33 48.35
C GLN A 23 7.99 7.46 48.57
N LYS A 24 8.46 6.74 47.55
CA LYS A 24 9.71 5.97 47.59
C LYS A 24 10.91 6.88 47.79
N ALA A 25 11.03 7.95 47.00
CA ALA A 25 12.10 8.92 47.09
C ALA A 25 12.17 9.65 48.44
N LYS A 26 10.99 9.89 49.07
CA LYS A 26 10.88 10.43 50.42
C LYS A 26 11.18 9.41 51.55
N GLY A 27 11.42 8.15 51.20
CA GLY A 27 11.66 7.07 52.20
C GLY A 27 10.43 6.68 52.99
N ASN A 28 9.23 6.99 52.53
CA ASN A 28 7.97 6.77 53.23
C ASN A 28 7.39 5.35 53.04
N LEU A 29 7.95 4.56 52.10
CA LEU A 29 7.48 3.20 51.83
C LEU A 29 8.18 2.19 52.79
N LYS A 30 7.38 1.31 53.42
CA LYS A 30 7.87 0.25 54.30
C LYS A 30 7.83 -1.09 53.56
N GLY A 31 8.85 -1.92 53.71
CA GLY A 31 9.00 -3.23 53.09
C GLY A 31 10.45 -3.43 52.64
N ASN A 32 10.88 -4.71 52.63
CA ASN A 32 12.24 -5.10 52.22
C ASN A 32 12.34 -5.39 50.71
N THR A 33 11.19 -5.64 50.07
CA THR A 33 11.09 -5.87 48.62
C THR A 33 10.23 -4.80 47.94
N SER A 34 10.33 -4.70 46.65
CA SER A 34 9.54 -3.74 45.85
C SER A 34 8.03 -4.03 45.90
N GLU A 35 7.64 -5.32 46.00
CA GLU A 35 6.26 -5.76 46.16
C GLU A 35 5.69 -5.39 47.56
N GLU A 36 6.47 -5.62 48.62
CA GLU A 36 6.08 -5.20 50.00
C GLU A 36 5.89 -3.70 50.09
N GLN A 37 6.75 -2.92 49.41
CA GLN A 37 6.64 -1.46 49.37
C GLN A 37 5.39 -1.02 48.60
N TYR A 38 5.02 -1.71 47.54
CA TYR A 38 3.80 -1.47 46.80
C TYR A 38 2.57 -1.79 47.66
N ASP A 39 2.52 -2.94 48.31
CA ASP A 39 1.41 -3.31 49.19
C ASP A 39 1.21 -2.28 50.33
N TYR A 40 2.34 -1.75 50.88
CA TYR A 40 2.29 -0.69 51.86
C TYR A 40 1.72 0.61 51.27
N TYR A 41 2.15 0.97 50.04
CA TYR A 41 1.62 2.14 49.33
C TYR A 41 0.11 2.02 49.08
N GLU A 42 -0.34 0.89 48.60
CA GLU A 42 -1.77 0.64 48.35
C GLU A 42 -2.60 0.81 49.62
N LYS A 43 -2.19 0.13 50.72
CA LYS A 43 -2.90 0.18 52.00
C LYS A 43 -2.89 1.53 52.66
N LYS A 44 -1.76 2.26 52.63
CA LYS A 44 -1.62 3.52 53.36
C LYS A 44 -2.00 4.75 52.59
N TYR A 45 -1.79 4.74 51.28
CA TYR A 45 -1.98 5.92 50.41
C TYR A 45 -3.19 5.75 49.48
N LEU A 46 -3.27 4.72 48.65
CA LEU A 46 -4.39 4.57 47.70
C LEU A 46 -5.73 4.31 48.43
N ASN A 47 -5.73 3.54 49.54
CA ASN A 47 -6.94 3.29 50.33
C ASN A 47 -7.23 4.43 51.35
N ASN A 48 -6.45 5.52 51.32
CA ASN A 48 -6.61 6.65 52.25
C ASN A 48 -7.36 7.81 51.55
N ALA A 49 -8.64 8.03 51.92
CA ALA A 49 -9.46 9.08 51.36
C ALA A 49 -8.86 10.49 51.49
N THR A 50 -8.11 10.78 52.57
CA THR A 50 -7.48 12.10 52.77
C THR A 50 -6.33 12.30 51.78
N TYR A 51 -5.50 11.24 51.55
CA TYR A 51 -4.43 11.29 50.59
C TYR A 51 -4.92 11.43 49.14
N ILE A 52 -5.91 10.63 48.80
CA ILE A 52 -6.54 10.74 47.47
C ILE A 52 -7.15 12.12 47.27
N LYS A 53 -7.81 12.70 48.29
CA LYS A 53 -8.34 14.06 48.19
C LYS A 53 -7.23 15.10 47.96
N SER A 54 -6.07 14.97 48.63
CA SER A 54 -4.94 15.87 48.40
C SER A 54 -4.36 15.72 47.00
N LEU A 55 -4.24 14.49 46.48
CA LEU A 55 -3.78 14.22 45.14
C LEU A 55 -4.72 14.84 44.08
N LEU A 56 -6.04 14.72 44.30
CA LEU A 56 -7.06 15.32 43.41
C LEU A 56 -7.11 16.87 43.50
N GLN A 57 -6.65 17.45 44.59
CA GLN A 57 -6.46 18.91 44.71
C GLN A 57 -5.22 19.38 43.94
N GLU A 58 -4.18 18.57 43.87
CA GLU A 58 -2.98 18.86 43.09
C GLU A 58 -3.23 18.68 41.57
N TYR A 59 -4.11 17.74 41.20
CA TYR A 59 -4.48 17.43 39.81
C TYR A 59 -6.00 17.63 39.59
N PRO A 60 -6.51 18.90 39.56
CA PRO A 60 -7.94 19.18 39.46
C PRO A 60 -8.58 18.68 38.15
N GLU A 61 -7.80 18.62 37.06
CA GLU A 61 -8.29 18.08 35.79
C GLU A 61 -8.48 16.55 35.87
N LEU A 62 -7.60 15.80 36.58
CA LEU A 62 -7.82 14.37 36.86
C LEU A 62 -9.16 14.16 37.58
N LYS A 63 -9.42 14.97 38.63
CA LYS A 63 -10.71 14.90 39.37
C LYS A 63 -11.89 15.09 38.43
N ARG A 64 -11.85 16.13 37.60
CA ARG A 64 -12.90 16.44 36.63
C ARG A 64 -13.17 15.29 35.67
N LEU A 65 -12.09 14.71 35.10
CA LEU A 65 -12.19 13.60 34.11
C LEU A 65 -12.74 12.32 34.74
N LEU A 66 -12.35 11.98 35.97
CA LEU A 66 -12.88 10.82 36.70
C LEU A 66 -14.37 10.99 37.02
N GLU A 67 -14.79 12.19 37.47
CA GLU A 67 -16.21 12.51 37.71
C GLU A 67 -17.02 12.46 36.40
N LEU A 68 -16.46 12.99 35.31
CA LEU A 68 -17.08 12.96 33.97
C LEU A 68 -17.30 11.52 33.51
N LYS A 69 -16.26 10.67 33.59
CA LYS A 69 -16.34 9.26 33.20
C LYS A 69 -17.40 8.49 34.01
N ASN A 70 -17.39 8.62 35.34
CA ASN A 70 -18.33 7.95 36.20
C ASN A 70 -19.79 8.39 35.90
N ASN A 71 -20.02 9.70 35.74
CA ASN A 71 -21.34 10.23 35.39
C ASN A 71 -21.81 9.74 34.02
N SER A 72 -20.93 9.64 33.05
CA SER A 72 -21.25 9.14 31.70
C SER A 72 -21.63 7.66 31.73
N ILE A 73 -20.85 6.81 32.44
CA ILE A 73 -21.17 5.38 32.62
C ILE A 73 -22.51 5.19 33.30
N GLN A 74 -22.77 5.90 34.41
CA GLN A 74 -24.04 5.78 35.15
C GLN A 74 -25.24 6.20 34.30
N ARG A 75 -25.13 7.31 33.54
CA ARG A 75 -26.17 7.75 32.60
C ARG A 75 -26.45 6.69 31.53
N ALA A 76 -25.42 6.20 30.86
CA ALA A 76 -25.57 5.20 29.83
C ALA A 76 -26.15 3.88 30.35
N GLU A 77 -25.69 3.40 31.52
CA GLU A 77 -26.25 2.19 32.16
C GLU A 77 -27.73 2.38 32.52
N CYS A 78 -28.12 3.55 33.05
CA CYS A 78 -29.53 3.85 33.36
C CYS A 78 -30.38 3.88 32.09
N GLU A 79 -29.89 4.46 30.99
CA GLU A 79 -30.56 4.51 29.69
C GLU A 79 -30.78 3.09 29.14
N ILE A 80 -29.70 2.25 29.13
CA ILE A 80 -29.77 0.84 28.68
C ILE A 80 -30.79 0.03 29.48
N ARG A 81 -30.80 0.18 30.83
CA ARG A 81 -31.78 -0.53 31.70
C ARG A 81 -33.19 -0.11 31.39
N LYS A 82 -33.44 1.20 31.23
CA LYS A 82 -34.76 1.72 30.88
C LYS A 82 -35.29 1.18 29.57
N SER A 83 -34.45 1.21 28.51
CA SER A 83 -34.77 0.67 27.19
C SER A 83 -35.02 -0.85 27.24
N LEU A 84 -34.19 -1.59 27.96
CA LEU A 84 -34.33 -3.05 28.13
C LEU A 84 -35.68 -3.42 28.77
N TYR A 85 -36.10 -2.71 29.80
CA TYR A 85 -37.38 -2.97 30.47
C TYR A 85 -38.58 -2.52 29.65
N ALA A 86 -38.50 -1.40 28.94
CA ALA A 86 -39.56 -0.92 28.06
C ALA A 86 -39.84 -1.88 26.89
N GLU A 87 -38.82 -2.55 26.40
CA GLU A 87 -38.85 -3.43 25.22
C GLU A 87 -38.82 -4.92 25.57
N LYS A 88 -38.99 -5.26 26.84
CA LYS A 88 -38.79 -6.62 27.37
C LYS A 88 -39.49 -7.70 26.54
N GLU A 89 -40.74 -7.49 26.15
CA GLU A 89 -41.54 -8.47 25.39
C GLU A 89 -40.97 -8.65 23.95
N GLN A 90 -40.57 -7.55 23.30
CA GLN A 90 -39.98 -7.57 21.96
C GLN A 90 -38.61 -8.28 21.98
N ILE A 91 -37.78 -7.98 22.97
CA ILE A 91 -36.45 -8.61 23.17
C ILE A 91 -36.61 -10.11 23.41
N GLN A 92 -37.56 -10.53 24.27
CA GLN A 92 -37.85 -11.95 24.50
C GLN A 92 -38.25 -12.68 23.23
N LYS A 93 -39.10 -12.06 22.39
CA LYS A 93 -39.58 -12.64 21.14
C LYS A 93 -38.45 -12.74 20.10
N ILE A 94 -37.67 -11.70 19.93
CA ILE A 94 -36.68 -11.59 18.84
C ILE A 94 -35.38 -12.35 19.18
N PHE A 95 -34.84 -12.17 20.40
CA PHE A 95 -33.51 -12.62 20.76
C PHE A 95 -33.43 -13.81 21.71
N CYS A 96 -34.54 -14.11 22.41
CA CYS A 96 -34.54 -15.14 23.46
C CYS A 96 -35.34 -16.38 23.08
N ASP A 97 -35.79 -16.54 21.84
CA ASP A 97 -36.68 -17.66 21.40
C ASP A 97 -37.90 -17.81 22.36
N GLY A 98 -38.43 -16.70 22.85
CA GLY A 98 -39.54 -16.66 23.81
C GLY A 98 -39.18 -16.99 25.26
N ARG A 99 -37.91 -17.31 25.59
CA ARG A 99 -37.45 -17.53 26.97
C ARG A 99 -37.51 -16.24 27.77
N LYS A 100 -38.19 -16.30 28.91
CA LYS A 100 -38.34 -15.13 29.81
C LYS A 100 -37.00 -14.79 30.49
N PHE A 101 -36.77 -13.50 30.71
CA PHE A 101 -35.71 -13.02 31.60
C PHE A 101 -36.28 -12.08 32.64
N SER A 102 -35.65 -11.93 33.81
CA SER A 102 -36.06 -11.09 34.88
C SER A 102 -35.22 -9.82 34.97
N GLY A 103 -33.93 -9.93 34.66
CA GLY A 103 -32.97 -8.84 34.73
C GLY A 103 -31.67 -9.12 33.95
N THR A 104 -30.67 -8.31 34.25
CA THR A 104 -29.33 -8.41 33.67
C THR A 104 -28.34 -8.99 34.67
N VAL A 105 -27.47 -9.89 34.24
CA VAL A 105 -26.28 -10.35 34.99
C VAL A 105 -25.21 -9.26 34.95
N GLY A 106 -25.00 -8.63 33.79
CA GLY A 106 -24.02 -7.57 33.60
C GLY A 106 -24.29 -6.66 32.41
N ILE A 107 -23.81 -5.43 32.52
CA ILE A 107 -23.72 -4.45 31.43
C ILE A 107 -22.28 -4.00 31.35
N TYR A 108 -21.63 -4.29 30.21
CA TYR A 108 -20.21 -4.01 29.98
C TYR A 108 -20.07 -2.93 28.90
N MET A 109 -19.68 -1.74 29.34
CA MET A 109 -19.53 -0.54 28.51
C MET A 109 -18.21 -0.51 27.73
N ALA A 110 -18.08 0.45 26.83
CA ALA A 110 -16.87 0.75 26.06
C ALA A 110 -16.35 -0.45 25.23
N LYS A 111 -17.25 -1.07 24.45
CA LYS A 111 -16.92 -2.07 23.42
C LYS A 111 -16.64 -1.46 22.04
N GLY A 112 -16.35 -0.16 21.97
CA GLY A 112 -16.01 0.65 20.82
C GLY A 112 -15.64 2.08 21.26
N ASP A 113 -15.44 2.97 20.29
CA ASP A 113 -15.13 4.37 20.52
C ASP A 113 -16.22 5.06 21.39
N ILE A 114 -15.82 6.05 22.17
CA ILE A 114 -16.71 6.85 23.02
C ILE A 114 -17.00 8.15 22.30
N HIS A 115 -18.29 8.46 22.10
CA HIS A 115 -18.75 9.66 21.39
C HIS A 115 -19.91 10.36 22.13
N ARG A 116 -20.17 11.61 21.79
CA ARG A 116 -21.42 12.34 22.14
C ARG A 116 -21.77 12.26 23.64
N GLY A 117 -20.84 12.61 24.51
CA GLY A 117 -21.04 12.65 25.94
C GLY A 117 -20.93 11.30 26.64
N GLY A 118 -20.03 10.45 26.15
CA GLY A 118 -19.66 9.20 26.80
C GLY A 118 -20.48 7.98 26.35
N ARG A 119 -21.22 8.07 25.25
CA ARG A 119 -21.98 6.94 24.68
C ARG A 119 -21.04 6.00 23.93
N SER A 120 -21.18 4.70 24.16
CA SER A 120 -20.44 3.63 23.48
C SER A 120 -21.31 2.39 23.33
N VAL A 121 -20.88 1.45 22.46
CA VAL A 121 -21.49 0.13 22.38
C VAL A 121 -21.37 -0.59 23.72
N ALA A 122 -22.45 -1.26 24.17
CA ALA A 122 -22.46 -2.03 25.42
C ALA A 122 -22.90 -3.48 25.19
N LYS A 123 -22.14 -4.42 25.79
CA LYS A 123 -22.52 -5.83 25.88
C LYS A 123 -23.46 -5.99 27.08
N VAL A 124 -24.63 -6.59 26.88
CA VAL A 124 -25.66 -6.83 27.91
C VAL A 124 -25.88 -8.33 28.06
N GLU A 125 -25.68 -8.85 29.27
CA GLU A 125 -25.91 -10.26 29.60
C GLU A 125 -27.19 -10.39 30.43
N LEU A 126 -28.17 -11.13 29.92
CA LEU A 126 -29.45 -11.38 30.57
C LEU A 126 -29.34 -12.60 31.49
N ASP A 127 -30.17 -12.67 32.52
CA ASP A 127 -30.22 -13.78 33.49
C ASP A 127 -30.67 -15.12 32.91
N ASN A 128 -31.23 -15.14 31.71
CA ASN A 128 -31.57 -16.35 30.93
C ASN A 128 -30.42 -16.87 30.04
N GLY A 129 -29.22 -16.23 30.13
CA GLY A 129 -28.02 -16.58 29.36
C GLY A 129 -27.95 -15.94 27.96
N THR A 130 -28.95 -15.14 27.55
CA THR A 130 -28.89 -14.42 26.28
C THR A 130 -27.93 -13.21 26.39
N ILE A 131 -27.09 -13.03 25.37
CA ILE A 131 -26.17 -11.89 25.25
C ILE A 131 -26.59 -11.03 24.07
N LEU A 132 -26.71 -9.71 24.31
CA LEU A 132 -27.07 -8.70 23.31
C LEU A 132 -26.04 -7.57 23.26
N TYR A 133 -25.99 -6.87 22.16
CA TYR A 133 -25.27 -5.60 22.04
C TYR A 133 -26.26 -4.43 21.92
N TYR A 134 -26.15 -3.47 22.84
CA TYR A 134 -26.81 -2.16 22.74
C TYR A 134 -25.93 -1.20 21.95
N LYS A 135 -26.48 -0.62 20.89
CA LYS A 135 -25.80 0.38 20.04
C LYS A 135 -26.48 1.74 20.19
N PRO A 136 -25.75 2.82 20.52
CA PRO A 136 -26.32 4.15 20.77
C PRO A 136 -26.62 4.92 19.47
N HIS A 137 -27.09 4.23 18.43
CA HIS A 137 -27.54 4.79 17.15
C HIS A 137 -28.57 3.87 16.49
N SER A 138 -29.33 4.40 15.53
CA SER A 138 -30.31 3.59 14.76
C SER A 138 -29.63 2.46 13.97
N LEU A 139 -30.27 1.28 13.93
CA LEU A 139 -29.86 0.12 13.14
C LEU A 139 -30.66 -0.05 11.83
N ASP A 140 -31.40 0.96 11.39
CA ASP A 140 -32.19 0.90 10.16
C ASP A 140 -31.31 0.65 8.92
N LYS A 141 -30.10 1.20 8.89
CA LYS A 141 -29.14 0.96 7.83
C LYS A 141 -28.63 -0.51 7.81
N ASN A 142 -28.47 -1.11 8.99
CA ASN A 142 -28.12 -2.53 9.13
C ASN A 142 -29.21 -3.42 8.54
N ILE A 143 -30.47 -3.08 8.80
CA ILE A 143 -31.65 -3.81 8.26
C ILE A 143 -31.70 -3.64 6.73
N LYS A 144 -31.61 -2.40 6.21
CA LYS A 144 -31.56 -2.14 4.75
C LYS A 144 -30.41 -2.89 4.08
N TYR A 145 -29.22 -2.91 4.72
CA TYR A 145 -28.06 -3.64 4.21
C TYR A 145 -28.33 -5.14 4.13
N GLN A 146 -28.87 -5.73 5.17
CA GLN A 146 -29.21 -7.15 5.21
C GLN A 146 -30.23 -7.53 4.13
N GLU A 147 -31.25 -6.69 3.89
CA GLU A 147 -32.21 -6.90 2.82
C GLU A 147 -31.56 -6.90 1.42
N LEU A 148 -30.68 -5.94 1.16
CA LEU A 148 -29.93 -5.84 -0.09
C LEU A 148 -28.94 -7.01 -0.25
N TYR A 149 -28.18 -7.33 0.80
CA TYR A 149 -27.26 -8.48 0.81
C TYR A 149 -28.00 -9.80 0.54
N ASN A 150 -29.15 -10.04 1.23
CA ASN A 150 -30.00 -11.19 1.02
C ASN A 150 -30.55 -11.25 -0.41
N TYR A 151 -30.86 -10.10 -1.00
CA TYR A 151 -31.31 -10.02 -2.39
C TYR A 151 -30.20 -10.44 -3.36
N LEU A 152 -28.98 -9.92 -3.17
CA LEU A 152 -27.82 -10.28 -3.99
C LEU A 152 -27.43 -11.76 -3.82
N CYS A 153 -27.43 -12.30 -2.60
CA CYS A 153 -27.17 -13.72 -2.36
C CYS A 153 -28.14 -14.61 -3.13
N ARG A 154 -29.45 -14.32 -3.09
CA ARG A 154 -30.46 -15.08 -3.88
C ARG A 154 -30.22 -15.00 -5.38
N LYS A 155 -29.86 -13.81 -5.90
CA LYS A 155 -29.58 -13.61 -7.33
C LYS A 155 -28.30 -14.31 -7.78
N THR A 156 -27.33 -14.47 -6.89
CA THR A 156 -26.07 -15.16 -7.17
C THR A 156 -26.10 -16.66 -6.85
N GLY A 157 -27.21 -17.17 -6.31
CA GLY A 157 -27.44 -18.59 -6.04
C GLY A 157 -26.78 -19.12 -4.76
N ILE A 158 -26.50 -18.25 -3.78
CA ILE A 158 -25.92 -18.63 -2.49
C ILE A 158 -26.86 -18.28 -1.32
N SER A 159 -26.82 -19.08 -0.25
CA SER A 159 -27.57 -18.80 0.99
C SER A 159 -26.92 -17.64 1.78
N CYS A 160 -27.67 -17.04 2.67
CA CYS A 160 -27.20 -16.01 3.60
C CYS A 160 -27.75 -16.27 5.02
N ARG A 161 -27.02 -15.76 6.01
CA ARG A 161 -27.47 -15.71 7.41
C ARG A 161 -28.17 -14.36 7.65
N THR A 162 -29.27 -14.37 8.39
CA THR A 162 -29.98 -13.17 8.81
C THR A 162 -29.60 -12.87 10.27
N VAL A 163 -29.10 -11.66 10.51
CA VAL A 163 -28.81 -11.13 11.87
C VAL A 163 -30.08 -10.54 12.44
N GLN A 164 -30.34 -10.77 13.72
CA GLN A 164 -31.51 -10.20 14.40
C GLN A 164 -31.21 -8.80 14.91
N TYR A 165 -32.11 -7.87 14.59
CA TYR A 165 -32.04 -6.48 15.01
C TYR A 165 -33.36 -6.01 15.60
N LEU A 166 -33.31 -5.11 16.61
CA LEU A 166 -34.42 -4.27 17.04
C LEU A 166 -33.94 -2.82 16.98
N SER A 167 -34.47 -2.04 16.05
CA SER A 167 -34.01 -0.67 15.76
C SER A 167 -34.98 0.38 16.25
N HIS A 168 -34.45 1.49 16.76
CA HIS A 168 -35.13 2.72 17.08
C HIS A 168 -34.36 3.91 16.52
N ASP A 169 -34.96 5.10 16.53
CA ASP A 169 -34.37 6.32 15.92
C ASP A 169 -32.99 6.69 16.49
N SER A 170 -32.74 6.41 17.77
CA SER A 170 -31.53 6.84 18.49
C SER A 170 -30.70 5.71 19.09
N TYR A 171 -31.15 4.46 19.03
CA TYR A 171 -30.43 3.27 19.51
C TYR A 171 -31.01 1.99 18.91
N GLY A 172 -30.33 0.88 19.14
CA GLY A 172 -30.83 -0.44 18.75
C GLY A 172 -30.17 -1.58 19.52
N TRP A 173 -30.77 -2.77 19.35
CA TRP A 173 -30.28 -4.04 19.88
C TRP A 173 -29.88 -4.97 18.75
N GLU A 174 -28.77 -5.65 18.94
CA GLU A 174 -28.21 -6.61 17.98
C GLU A 174 -27.90 -7.92 18.71
N GLU A 175 -28.16 -9.05 18.07
CA GLU A 175 -27.76 -10.37 18.60
C GLU A 175 -26.22 -10.51 18.66
N LYS A 176 -25.74 -11.32 19.62
CA LYS A 176 -24.32 -11.69 19.65
C LYS A 176 -24.00 -12.63 18.49
N ILE A 177 -22.98 -12.27 17.71
CA ILE A 177 -22.38 -13.13 16.70
C ILE A 177 -21.10 -13.74 17.29
N GLU A 178 -20.89 -15.03 17.05
CA GLU A 178 -19.69 -15.74 17.50
C GLU A 178 -18.82 -16.13 16.31
N ASN A 179 -17.51 -16.01 16.46
CA ASN A 179 -16.58 -16.62 15.53
C ASN A 179 -16.64 -18.15 15.72
N ILE A 180 -17.03 -18.87 14.66
CA ILE A 180 -17.03 -20.34 14.63
C ILE A 180 -16.28 -20.83 13.40
N PRO A 181 -15.56 -21.95 13.47
CA PRO A 181 -14.82 -22.50 12.34
C PRO A 181 -15.74 -23.02 11.25
N CYS A 182 -15.23 -23.03 10.01
CA CYS A 182 -15.83 -23.77 8.90
C CYS A 182 -15.70 -25.27 9.12
N LYS A 183 -16.67 -26.04 8.63
CA LYS A 183 -16.73 -27.52 8.80
C LYS A 183 -15.96 -28.27 7.70
N ASN A 184 -15.83 -27.66 6.53
CA ASN A 184 -15.19 -28.25 5.35
C ASN A 184 -14.73 -27.17 4.38
N GLU A 185 -13.98 -27.57 3.37
CA GLU A 185 -13.43 -26.69 2.32
C GLU A 185 -14.50 -25.92 1.55
N SER A 186 -15.64 -26.55 1.27
CA SER A 186 -16.76 -25.88 0.57
C SER A 186 -17.33 -24.70 1.38
N GLU A 187 -17.39 -24.81 2.72
CA GLU A 187 -17.79 -23.67 3.57
C GLU A 187 -16.79 -22.54 3.52
N VAL A 188 -15.47 -22.83 3.40
CA VAL A 188 -14.43 -21.83 3.24
C VAL A 188 -14.58 -21.10 1.88
N GLU A 189 -14.79 -21.87 0.78
CA GLU A 189 -15.06 -21.26 -0.54
C GLU A 189 -16.31 -20.37 -0.52
N HIS A 190 -17.38 -20.81 0.15
CA HIS A 190 -18.61 -20.04 0.31
C HIS A 190 -18.39 -18.77 1.13
N TYR A 191 -17.57 -18.84 2.19
CA TYR A 191 -17.19 -17.67 3.01
C TYR A 191 -16.55 -16.60 2.12
N TYR A 192 -15.50 -16.94 1.37
CA TYR A 192 -14.79 -15.99 0.53
C TYR A 192 -15.61 -15.52 -0.67
N PHE A 193 -16.49 -16.33 -1.20
CA PHE A 193 -17.47 -15.88 -2.20
C PHE A 193 -18.39 -14.78 -1.63
N ARG A 194 -18.91 -14.96 -0.42
CA ARG A 194 -19.74 -13.96 0.26
C ARG A 194 -18.95 -12.71 0.62
N MET A 195 -17.68 -12.85 1.00
CA MET A 195 -16.78 -11.69 1.19
C MET A 195 -16.66 -10.87 -0.09
N GLY A 196 -16.66 -11.50 -1.27
CA GLY A 196 -16.72 -10.81 -2.55
C GLY A 196 -18.01 -10.00 -2.76
N ILE A 197 -19.17 -10.52 -2.32
CA ILE A 197 -20.45 -9.76 -2.37
C ILE A 197 -20.39 -8.56 -1.41
N HIS A 198 -19.89 -8.74 -0.19
CA HIS A 198 -19.69 -7.63 0.78
C HIS A 198 -18.74 -6.57 0.23
N LEU A 199 -17.65 -7.00 -0.42
CA LEU A 199 -16.68 -6.10 -1.05
C LEU A 199 -17.34 -5.26 -2.17
N PHE A 200 -18.23 -5.87 -2.98
CA PHE A 200 -19.01 -5.12 -3.96
C PHE A 200 -19.92 -4.08 -3.29
N LEU A 201 -20.62 -4.45 -2.22
CA LEU A 201 -21.50 -3.52 -1.49
C LEU A 201 -20.71 -2.37 -0.86
N GLY A 202 -19.55 -2.66 -0.26
CA GLY A 202 -18.64 -1.65 0.26
C GLY A 202 -18.16 -0.68 -0.83
N TYR A 203 -17.79 -1.20 -2.00
CA TYR A 203 -17.41 -0.42 -3.17
C TYR A 203 -18.56 0.45 -3.70
N ALA A 204 -19.76 -0.14 -3.90
CA ALA A 204 -20.91 0.54 -4.46
C ALA A 204 -21.47 1.65 -3.55
N LEU A 205 -21.34 1.51 -2.22
CA LEU A 205 -21.80 2.48 -1.22
C LEU A 205 -20.69 3.39 -0.66
N GLY A 206 -19.43 3.22 -1.13
CA GLY A 206 -18.31 4.03 -0.70
C GLY A 206 -17.90 3.82 0.77
N ALA A 207 -18.11 2.62 1.32
CA ALA A 207 -17.71 2.30 2.69
C ALA A 207 -16.18 2.35 2.87
N THR A 208 -15.73 2.77 4.06
CA THR A 208 -14.30 3.01 4.32
C THR A 208 -13.74 2.36 5.57
N ASP A 209 -14.55 1.70 6.38
CA ASP A 209 -14.17 1.23 7.73
C ASP A 209 -14.50 -0.26 7.97
N LEU A 210 -14.42 -1.10 6.93
CA LEU A 210 -14.73 -2.53 7.01
C LEU A 210 -13.49 -3.38 7.34
N HIS A 211 -12.76 -3.01 8.38
CA HIS A 211 -11.57 -3.75 8.81
C HIS A 211 -11.91 -4.98 9.69
N GLY A 212 -10.88 -5.70 10.15
CA GLY A 212 -11.03 -6.99 10.82
C GLY A 212 -11.83 -6.98 12.14
N GLU A 213 -11.98 -5.82 12.79
CA GLU A 213 -12.79 -5.69 14.01
C GLU A 213 -14.30 -5.56 13.71
N ASN A 214 -14.67 -5.19 12.46
CA ASN A 214 -16.04 -4.92 12.05
C ASN A 214 -16.67 -6.09 11.27
N ILE A 215 -15.94 -7.21 11.10
CA ILE A 215 -16.44 -8.43 10.45
C ILE A 215 -16.14 -9.65 11.33
N ILE A 216 -17.17 -10.49 11.54
CA ILE A 216 -17.03 -11.75 12.28
C ILE A 216 -17.15 -12.94 11.32
N ALA A 217 -16.20 -13.89 11.42
CA ALA A 217 -16.23 -15.14 10.66
C ALA A 217 -17.10 -16.17 11.41
N HIS A 218 -18.36 -16.35 10.97
CA HIS A 218 -19.31 -17.28 11.55
C HIS A 218 -19.53 -18.49 10.61
N GLY A 219 -18.59 -19.43 10.64
CA GLY A 219 -18.56 -20.53 9.68
C GLY A 219 -18.47 -20.02 8.24
N GLU A 220 -19.36 -20.46 7.36
CA GLU A 220 -19.40 -19.99 5.97
C GLU A 220 -19.98 -18.56 5.78
N TYR A 221 -20.37 -17.88 6.86
CA TYR A 221 -21.05 -16.58 6.81
C TYR A 221 -20.15 -15.46 7.39
N PRO A 222 -19.58 -14.56 6.56
CA PRO A 222 -19.04 -13.29 7.02
C PRO A 222 -20.19 -12.39 7.49
N VAL A 223 -20.10 -11.87 8.70
CA VAL A 223 -21.12 -10.98 9.28
C VAL A 223 -20.49 -9.63 9.59
N ILE A 224 -21.00 -8.57 8.94
CA ILE A 224 -20.59 -7.18 9.24
C ILE A 224 -21.39 -6.71 10.46
N ILE A 225 -20.70 -6.27 11.50
CA ILE A 225 -21.32 -5.84 12.76
C ILE A 225 -21.32 -4.33 12.95
N ASP A 226 -20.60 -3.55 12.14
CA ASP A 226 -20.59 -2.09 12.19
C ASP A 226 -20.78 -1.47 10.81
N MET A 227 -21.84 -0.67 10.65
CA MET A 227 -22.24 -0.03 9.39
C MET A 227 -22.47 1.49 9.56
N GLU A 228 -21.90 2.13 10.58
CA GLU A 228 -22.07 3.55 10.84
C GLU A 228 -21.62 4.43 9.67
N THR A 229 -20.60 3.97 8.92
CA THR A 229 -20.03 4.69 7.77
C THR A 229 -20.76 4.45 6.44
N TYR A 230 -21.92 3.80 6.45
CA TYR A 230 -22.75 3.58 5.26
C TYR A 230 -23.87 4.60 5.12
N PRO A 231 -24.10 5.21 3.92
CA PRO A 231 -23.13 5.26 2.82
C PRO A 231 -21.98 6.21 3.14
N GLY A 232 -20.81 5.92 2.59
CA GLY A 232 -19.65 6.80 2.67
C GLY A 232 -19.72 7.95 1.65
N TYR A 233 -18.76 8.89 1.76
CA TYR A 233 -18.57 9.94 0.76
C TYR A 233 -17.52 9.51 -0.27
N LEU A 234 -17.96 9.34 -1.52
CA LEU A 234 -17.08 9.08 -2.64
C LEU A 234 -16.39 10.38 -3.07
N LYS A 235 -15.07 10.41 -2.96
CA LYS A 235 -14.27 11.61 -3.22
C LYS A 235 -14.46 12.12 -4.64
N GLN A 236 -14.56 13.43 -4.78
CA GLN A 236 -14.70 14.11 -6.07
C GLN A 236 -13.55 15.09 -6.30
N GLN A 237 -13.28 15.37 -7.55
CA GLN A 237 -12.29 16.36 -7.95
C GLN A 237 -12.77 17.78 -7.62
N SER A 238 -11.83 18.62 -7.22
CA SER A 238 -12.06 20.06 -7.01
C SER A 238 -11.27 20.87 -8.04
N GLU A 239 -11.74 22.06 -8.37
CA GLU A 239 -10.99 23.01 -9.23
C GLU A 239 -9.67 23.47 -8.58
N LYS A 240 -9.56 23.32 -7.24
CA LYS A 240 -8.37 23.67 -6.46
C LYS A 240 -7.32 22.53 -6.39
N ASP A 241 -7.54 21.40 -7.08
CA ASP A 241 -6.70 20.20 -7.00
C ASP A 241 -5.40 20.32 -7.83
N GLY A 242 -4.47 21.10 -7.33
CA GLY A 242 -3.11 21.19 -7.87
C GLY A 242 -2.86 22.35 -8.85
N SER A 243 -1.62 22.85 -8.86
CA SER A 243 -1.15 23.93 -9.72
C SER A 243 -0.43 23.42 -10.96
N SER A 244 0.21 22.23 -10.87
CA SER A 244 0.96 21.59 -11.97
C SER A 244 0.19 20.40 -12.57
N VAL A 245 0.60 19.98 -13.78
CA VAL A 245 0.03 18.77 -14.43
C VAL A 245 0.26 17.54 -13.57
N GLU A 246 1.44 17.40 -12.94
CA GLU A 246 1.75 16.29 -12.07
C GLU A 246 0.87 16.26 -10.82
N GLU A 247 0.67 17.40 -10.14
CA GLU A 247 -0.20 17.48 -8.97
C GLU A 247 -1.65 17.11 -9.32
N LYS A 248 -2.17 17.57 -10.45
CA LYS A 248 -3.52 17.25 -10.93
C LYS A 248 -3.70 15.76 -11.20
N ILE A 249 -2.76 15.12 -11.89
CA ILE A 249 -2.80 13.67 -12.17
C ILE A 249 -2.64 12.85 -10.90
N ASN A 250 -1.72 13.23 -10.01
CA ASN A 250 -1.53 12.56 -8.72
C ASN A 250 -2.81 12.60 -7.90
N LYS A 251 -3.46 13.77 -7.81
CA LYS A 251 -4.73 13.92 -7.12
C LYS A 251 -5.86 13.11 -7.75
N SER A 252 -5.94 13.08 -9.09
CA SER A 252 -6.93 12.26 -9.80
C SER A 252 -6.74 10.76 -9.53
N THR A 253 -5.48 10.31 -9.44
CA THR A 253 -5.15 8.92 -9.10
C THR A 253 -5.51 8.60 -7.65
N GLU A 254 -5.19 9.49 -6.70
CA GLU A 254 -5.59 9.33 -5.29
C GLU A 254 -7.11 9.22 -5.13
N ILE A 255 -7.88 10.05 -5.84
CA ILE A 255 -9.34 10.02 -5.84
C ILE A 255 -9.84 8.69 -6.41
N LYS A 256 -9.30 8.23 -7.55
CA LYS A 256 -9.69 6.95 -8.14
C LYS A 256 -9.42 5.77 -7.21
N LEU A 257 -8.26 5.75 -6.54
CA LEU A 257 -7.93 4.71 -5.56
C LEU A 257 -8.81 4.81 -4.31
N ALA A 258 -9.08 6.01 -3.82
CA ALA A 258 -9.95 6.24 -2.67
C ALA A 258 -11.42 5.83 -2.92
N ASN A 259 -11.86 5.79 -4.18
CA ASN A 259 -13.19 5.33 -4.59
C ASN A 259 -13.19 3.88 -5.08
N SER A 260 -12.12 3.11 -4.88
CA SER A 260 -11.98 1.73 -5.31
C SER A 260 -12.20 0.73 -4.17
N VAL A 261 -12.23 -0.56 -4.50
CA VAL A 261 -12.28 -1.66 -3.51
C VAL A 261 -11.16 -1.61 -2.48
N ILE A 262 -10.01 -0.99 -2.80
CA ILE A 262 -8.85 -0.84 -1.91
C ILE A 262 -9.20 -0.04 -0.66
N HIS A 263 -10.08 0.94 -0.75
CA HIS A 263 -10.38 1.87 0.35
C HIS A 263 -11.47 1.37 1.30
N THR A 264 -12.08 0.23 1.01
CA THR A 264 -13.16 -0.34 1.85
C THR A 264 -12.70 -0.77 3.25
N GLY A 265 -11.40 -1.03 3.46
CA GLY A 265 -10.84 -1.63 4.67
C GLY A 265 -10.89 -3.17 4.69
N MET A 266 -11.59 -3.80 3.74
CA MET A 266 -11.70 -5.27 3.69
C MET A 266 -10.44 -5.93 3.15
N LEU A 267 -9.79 -5.32 2.17
CA LEU A 267 -8.63 -5.86 1.49
C LEU A 267 -7.33 -5.57 2.25
N PRO A 268 -6.32 -6.45 2.19
CA PRO A 268 -4.99 -6.20 2.75
C PRO A 268 -4.37 -4.93 2.17
N VAL A 269 -4.13 -3.93 3.01
CA VAL A 269 -3.45 -2.68 2.66
C VAL A 269 -2.52 -2.30 3.82
N LEU A 270 -1.34 -1.78 3.51
CA LEU A 270 -0.46 -1.26 4.54
C LEU A 270 -1.04 0.03 5.14
N THR A 271 -1.36 -0.04 6.42
CA THR A 271 -1.87 1.09 7.20
C THR A 271 -0.86 1.52 8.27
N TRP A 272 -1.04 2.73 8.82
CA TRP A 272 -0.25 3.30 9.93
C TRP A 272 1.25 3.48 9.68
N GLY A 273 1.72 3.40 8.42
CA GLY A 273 3.15 3.51 8.13
C GLY A 273 3.58 4.92 7.67
N ARG A 274 4.66 5.43 8.24
CA ARG A 274 5.50 6.42 7.56
C ARG A 274 6.78 5.72 7.11
N GLY A 275 7.09 5.82 5.81
CA GLY A 275 8.20 5.06 5.22
C GLY A 275 7.93 3.54 5.21
N ASN A 276 8.94 2.72 5.47
CA ASN A 276 8.92 1.25 5.33
C ASN A 276 8.25 0.50 6.51
N ARG A 277 7.41 1.16 7.33
CA ARG A 277 6.84 0.58 8.55
C ARG A 277 5.32 0.68 8.52
N GLY A 278 4.65 -0.24 7.86
CA GLY A 278 3.20 -0.41 7.90
C GLY A 278 2.82 -1.78 8.45
N VAL A 279 1.56 -1.94 8.86
CA VAL A 279 0.96 -3.23 9.21
C VAL A 279 -0.21 -3.52 8.31
N LEU A 280 -0.44 -4.78 8.01
CA LEU A 280 -1.59 -5.26 7.24
C LEU A 280 -2.77 -5.44 8.17
N ILE A 281 -3.64 -4.44 8.24
CA ILE A 281 -4.91 -4.53 8.96
C ILE A 281 -6.03 -4.58 7.92
N SER A 282 -6.72 -5.71 7.87
CA SER A 282 -7.84 -5.91 6.96
C SER A 282 -8.80 -6.97 7.49
N ALA A 283 -10.00 -7.02 6.95
CA ALA A 283 -10.96 -8.08 7.25
C ALA A 283 -10.57 -9.45 6.63
N MET A 284 -9.62 -9.46 5.72
CA MET A 284 -9.06 -10.66 5.07
C MET A 284 -7.64 -10.98 5.59
N GLY A 285 -7.29 -10.52 6.80
CA GLY A 285 -6.00 -10.82 7.43
C GLY A 285 -5.87 -12.30 7.80
N THR A 286 -4.62 -12.75 7.91
CA THR A 286 -4.27 -14.14 8.28
C THR A 286 -3.49 -14.21 9.57
N GLU A 287 -3.09 -13.07 10.14
CA GLU A 287 -2.31 -13.00 11.36
C GLU A 287 -3.20 -12.66 12.56
N GLU A 288 -3.23 -13.52 13.56
CA GLU A 288 -3.97 -13.28 14.80
C GLU A 288 -3.32 -12.22 15.69
N LYS A 289 -2.04 -12.01 15.51
CA LYS A 289 -1.21 -11.15 16.35
C LYS A 289 -0.36 -10.24 15.46
N ILE A 290 -0.61 -8.94 15.55
CA ILE A 290 0.10 -7.91 14.80
C ILE A 290 0.80 -6.96 15.77
N LYS A 291 2.10 -6.73 15.59
CA LYS A 291 2.82 -5.72 16.37
C LYS A 291 2.61 -4.32 15.76
N THR A 292 2.25 -3.35 16.60
CA THR A 292 2.11 -1.96 16.16
C THR A 292 3.42 -1.44 15.58
N PRO A 293 3.39 -0.67 14.47
CA PRO A 293 4.61 -0.09 13.88
C PRO A 293 5.13 1.13 14.67
N PHE A 294 4.41 1.54 15.69
CA PHE A 294 4.72 2.62 16.61
C PHE A 294 4.72 2.12 18.05
N LYS A 295 5.44 2.84 18.90
CA LYS A 295 5.56 2.50 20.32
C LYS A 295 4.37 3.08 21.09
N LEU A 296 3.75 2.25 21.93
CA LEU A 296 2.72 2.65 22.89
C LEU A 296 3.23 2.56 24.33
N PRO A 297 2.69 3.34 25.26
CA PRO A 297 3.06 3.24 26.67
C PRO A 297 2.57 1.87 27.24
N VAL A 298 3.48 1.14 27.85
CA VAL A 298 3.21 -0.15 28.51
C VAL A 298 3.74 -0.06 29.94
N VAL A 299 2.92 -0.46 30.90
CA VAL A 299 3.32 -0.54 32.32
C VAL A 299 4.22 -1.74 32.51
N LYS A 300 5.37 -1.52 33.14
CA LYS A 300 6.33 -2.53 33.56
C LYS A 300 6.38 -2.59 35.07
N ASP A 301 6.83 -3.74 35.61
CA ASP A 301 6.96 -4.01 37.03
C ASP A 301 5.68 -3.68 37.83
N ASP A 302 4.52 -4.04 37.26
CA ASP A 302 3.20 -3.83 37.87
C ASP A 302 3.18 -4.45 39.29
N LYS A 303 2.50 -3.78 40.22
CA LYS A 303 2.40 -4.14 41.65
C LYS A 303 3.75 -4.19 42.39
N THR A 304 4.70 -3.40 41.92
CA THR A 304 5.96 -3.14 42.64
C THR A 304 6.20 -1.65 42.83
N SER A 305 7.09 -1.24 43.73
CA SER A 305 7.50 0.15 43.91
C SER A 305 8.40 0.65 42.78
N ASP A 306 8.79 -0.21 41.86
CA ASP A 306 9.57 0.08 40.65
C ASP A 306 8.72 0.21 39.41
N ILE A 307 7.41 0.14 39.56
CA ILE A 307 6.42 0.32 38.49
C ILE A 307 6.73 1.56 37.64
N HIS A 308 6.82 1.39 36.31
CA HIS A 308 7.13 2.47 35.39
C HIS A 308 6.50 2.26 34.01
N ILE A 309 6.58 3.26 33.14
CA ILE A 309 6.08 3.18 31.79
C ILE A 309 7.25 3.08 30.81
N GLU A 310 7.25 2.04 29.98
CA GLU A 310 8.11 1.92 28.82
C GLU A 310 7.32 2.10 27.51
N TYR A 311 7.99 2.62 26.50
CA TYR A 311 7.39 2.77 25.17
C TYR A 311 7.89 1.66 24.25
N GLU A 312 7.01 0.72 23.90
CA GLU A 312 7.35 -0.41 23.04
C GLU A 312 6.22 -0.72 22.03
N PRO A 313 6.53 -1.42 20.93
CA PRO A 313 5.48 -1.95 20.05
C PRO A 313 4.59 -2.94 20.80
N VAL A 314 3.28 -2.75 20.72
CA VAL A 314 2.28 -3.59 21.41
C VAL A 314 1.70 -4.61 20.43
N GLU A 315 1.46 -5.82 20.90
CA GLU A 315 0.78 -6.87 20.18
C GLU A 315 -0.73 -6.64 20.19
N MET A 316 -1.32 -6.46 19.02
CA MET A 316 -2.76 -6.39 18.81
C MET A 316 -3.29 -7.76 18.41
N GLN A 317 -4.44 -8.16 18.94
CA GLN A 317 -5.09 -9.41 18.58
C GLN A 317 -6.29 -9.13 17.68
N ILE A 318 -6.27 -9.70 16.48
CA ILE A 318 -7.38 -9.68 15.52
C ILE A 318 -7.87 -11.13 15.39
N LYS A 319 -8.98 -11.47 16.05
CA LYS A 319 -9.47 -12.86 16.11
C LYS A 319 -10.80 -13.08 15.41
N GLU A 320 -11.67 -12.10 15.45
CA GLU A 320 -13.09 -12.27 15.08
C GLU A 320 -13.28 -12.47 13.57
N CYS A 321 -12.44 -11.88 12.72
CA CYS A 321 -12.50 -12.05 11.27
C CYS A 321 -11.70 -13.27 10.74
N ILE A 322 -10.95 -13.98 11.60
CA ILE A 322 -10.06 -15.07 11.17
C ILE A 322 -10.89 -16.33 10.87
N VAL A 323 -10.78 -16.80 9.63
CA VAL A 323 -11.39 -18.05 9.17
C VAL A 323 -10.54 -19.25 9.59
N ARG A 324 -11.21 -20.29 10.12
CA ARG A 324 -10.55 -21.52 10.55
C ARG A 324 -11.22 -22.75 9.94
N LEU A 325 -10.41 -23.75 9.65
CA LEU A 325 -10.84 -25.09 9.28
C LEU A 325 -9.98 -26.10 10.05
N ASN A 326 -10.59 -27.01 10.82
CA ASN A 326 -9.87 -27.98 11.67
C ASN A 326 -8.79 -27.31 12.56
N ASP A 327 -9.14 -26.21 13.21
CA ASP A 327 -8.27 -25.36 14.07
C ASP A 327 -7.09 -24.68 13.35
N GLN A 328 -6.96 -24.85 12.04
CA GLN A 328 -5.96 -24.15 11.23
C GLN A 328 -6.52 -22.83 10.68
N VAL A 329 -5.69 -21.79 10.74
CA VAL A 329 -5.99 -20.50 10.11
C VAL A 329 -5.90 -20.64 8.59
N ILE A 330 -6.92 -20.17 7.89
CA ILE A 330 -6.99 -20.20 6.43
C ILE A 330 -6.35 -18.94 5.86
N ASN A 331 -5.47 -19.11 4.86
CA ASN A 331 -4.91 -17.98 4.13
C ASN A 331 -5.91 -17.50 3.06
N ALA A 332 -6.44 -16.30 3.22
CA ALA A 332 -7.39 -15.70 2.27
C ALA A 332 -6.83 -15.58 0.84
N ALA A 333 -5.50 -15.49 0.68
CA ALA A 333 -4.86 -15.38 -0.63
C ALA A 333 -5.11 -16.62 -1.52
N ASP A 334 -5.31 -17.81 -0.93
CA ASP A 334 -5.60 -19.04 -1.66
C ASP A 334 -7.02 -19.05 -2.26
N TYR A 335 -7.91 -18.17 -1.76
CA TYR A 335 -9.29 -18.02 -2.17
C TYR A 335 -9.57 -16.73 -2.96
N THR A 336 -8.54 -16.05 -3.45
CA THR A 336 -8.65 -14.80 -4.22
C THR A 336 -9.67 -14.90 -5.35
N GLU A 337 -9.69 -16.01 -6.11
CA GLU A 337 -10.63 -16.20 -7.21
C GLU A 337 -12.07 -16.46 -6.72
N CYS A 338 -12.27 -16.99 -5.50
CA CYS A 338 -13.59 -17.06 -4.88
C CYS A 338 -14.13 -15.68 -4.55
N ILE A 339 -13.29 -14.80 -3.97
CA ILE A 339 -13.63 -13.41 -3.68
C ILE A 339 -14.02 -12.69 -4.98
N ILE A 340 -13.18 -12.79 -6.03
CA ILE A 340 -13.44 -12.17 -7.34
C ILE A 340 -14.73 -12.68 -7.96
N ARG A 341 -15.02 -13.98 -7.90
CA ARG A 341 -16.29 -14.55 -8.40
C ARG A 341 -17.49 -13.93 -7.70
N GLY A 342 -17.43 -13.82 -6.36
CA GLY A 342 -18.49 -13.18 -5.57
C GLY A 342 -18.70 -11.72 -5.95
N PHE A 343 -17.59 -10.95 -6.02
CA PHE A 343 -17.59 -9.55 -6.45
C PHE A 343 -18.18 -9.36 -7.85
N CYS A 344 -17.67 -10.07 -8.85
CA CYS A 344 -18.15 -9.98 -10.23
C CYS A 344 -19.63 -10.37 -10.39
N ARG A 345 -20.08 -11.41 -9.68
CA ARG A 345 -21.49 -11.82 -9.72
C ARG A 345 -22.41 -10.74 -9.18
N ALA A 346 -22.08 -10.15 -8.01
CA ALA A 346 -22.84 -9.05 -7.42
C ALA A 346 -22.81 -7.80 -8.32
N TYR A 347 -21.63 -7.46 -8.87
CA TYR A 347 -21.44 -6.33 -9.78
C TYR A 347 -22.31 -6.47 -11.05
N MET A 348 -22.29 -7.64 -11.69
CA MET A 348 -23.11 -7.92 -12.89
C MET A 348 -24.62 -7.86 -12.59
N VAL A 349 -25.06 -8.38 -11.43
CA VAL A 349 -26.46 -8.26 -10.99
C VAL A 349 -26.84 -6.78 -10.85
N ALA A 350 -25.98 -5.96 -10.24
CA ALA A 350 -26.25 -4.53 -10.05
C ALA A 350 -26.30 -3.76 -11.39
N MET A 351 -25.47 -4.12 -12.37
CA MET A 351 -25.55 -3.53 -13.72
C MET A 351 -26.83 -3.92 -14.48
N ALA A 352 -27.36 -5.12 -14.25
CA ALA A 352 -28.50 -5.67 -15.02
C ALA A 352 -29.86 -5.42 -14.35
N ASP A 353 -29.91 -5.25 -13.03
CA ASP A 353 -31.15 -5.21 -12.25
C ASP A 353 -31.34 -3.86 -11.55
N LYS A 354 -32.22 -3.01 -12.16
CA LYS A 354 -32.55 -1.67 -11.61
C LYS A 354 -33.05 -1.70 -10.15
N LYS A 355 -33.56 -2.83 -9.66
CA LYS A 355 -33.99 -2.95 -8.27
C LYS A 355 -32.81 -2.80 -7.32
N VAL A 356 -31.61 -3.28 -7.68
CA VAL A 356 -30.40 -3.09 -6.87
C VAL A 356 -30.04 -1.61 -6.78
N GLU A 357 -30.10 -0.84 -7.88
CA GLU A 357 -29.86 0.62 -7.86
C GLU A 357 -30.86 1.34 -6.93
N VAL A 358 -32.16 0.95 -6.97
CA VAL A 358 -33.18 1.51 -6.06
C VAL A 358 -32.86 1.17 -4.61
N MET A 359 -32.46 -0.08 -4.31
CA MET A 359 -32.11 -0.48 -2.94
C MET A 359 -30.85 0.25 -2.45
N LEU A 360 -29.82 0.42 -3.31
CA LEU A 360 -28.60 1.19 -2.99
C LEU A 360 -28.94 2.67 -2.73
N SER A 361 -29.79 3.29 -3.56
CA SER A 361 -30.21 4.69 -3.37
C SER A 361 -30.94 4.90 -2.04
N GLY A 362 -31.63 3.89 -1.51
CA GLY A 362 -32.33 3.92 -0.22
C GLY A 362 -31.43 4.11 1.00
N PHE A 363 -30.09 3.95 0.86
CA PHE A 363 -29.14 4.28 1.91
C PHE A 363 -28.91 5.79 2.06
N PHE A 364 -29.19 6.57 1.02
CA PHE A 364 -29.03 8.02 1.00
C PHE A 364 -30.26 8.72 1.57
N ASP A 365 -30.70 8.27 2.74
CA ASP A 365 -31.77 8.82 3.54
C ASP A 365 -31.21 9.16 4.93
N GLY A 366 -31.24 10.45 5.28
CA GLY A 366 -30.68 10.96 6.53
C GLY A 366 -29.14 11.06 6.55
N ARG A 367 -28.59 11.02 7.76
CA ARG A 367 -27.16 11.22 8.03
C ARG A 367 -26.39 9.91 8.14
N SER A 368 -25.12 9.94 7.78
CA SER A 368 -24.15 8.86 8.02
C SER A 368 -22.87 9.42 8.62
N ARG A 369 -22.18 8.59 9.40
CA ARG A 369 -20.86 8.92 9.96
C ARG A 369 -19.84 9.07 8.85
N VAL A 370 -18.97 10.07 8.95
CA VAL A 370 -17.79 10.24 8.09
C VAL A 370 -16.53 10.36 8.94
N VAL A 371 -15.46 9.65 8.52
CA VAL A 371 -14.16 9.69 9.18
C VAL A 371 -13.30 10.75 8.48
N LEU A 372 -13.16 11.94 9.09
CA LEU A 372 -12.33 13.03 8.56
C LEU A 372 -10.86 12.88 8.97
N ARG A 373 -10.62 12.32 10.17
CA ARG A 373 -9.32 12.00 10.73
C ARG A 373 -9.40 10.63 11.39
N HIS A 374 -8.37 9.78 11.20
CA HIS A 374 -8.35 8.44 11.80
C HIS A 374 -8.52 8.50 13.33
N THR A 375 -9.46 7.70 13.88
CA THR A 375 -9.79 7.65 15.32
C THR A 375 -8.56 7.31 16.17
N GLN A 376 -7.65 6.49 15.68
CA GLN A 376 -6.35 6.19 16.29
C GLN A 376 -5.52 7.46 16.60
N GLN A 377 -5.58 8.48 15.75
CA GLN A 377 -4.85 9.74 16.03
C GLN A 377 -5.45 10.47 17.22
N TYR A 378 -6.78 10.51 17.33
CA TYR A 378 -7.46 11.08 18.51
C TYR A 378 -7.12 10.30 19.77
N ALA A 379 -7.14 8.96 19.72
CA ALA A 379 -6.75 8.10 20.84
C ALA A 379 -5.31 8.39 21.31
N MET A 380 -4.37 8.61 20.40
CA MET A 380 -2.98 8.98 20.74
C MET A 380 -2.89 10.34 21.43
N TYR A 381 -3.61 11.36 20.94
CA TYR A 381 -3.66 12.69 21.59
C TYR A 381 -4.31 12.61 22.96
N LEU A 382 -5.39 11.84 23.09
CA LEU A 382 -6.09 11.62 24.34
C LEU A 382 -5.16 10.97 25.38
N MET A 383 -4.48 9.88 25.02
CA MET A 383 -3.50 9.20 25.88
C MET A 383 -2.33 10.10 26.28
N ALA A 384 -1.82 10.91 25.35
CA ALA A 384 -0.75 11.88 25.64
C ALA A 384 -1.24 12.95 26.65
N SER A 385 -2.51 13.36 26.57
CA SER A 385 -3.10 14.37 27.43
C SER A 385 -3.26 13.93 28.91
N PHE A 386 -3.11 12.63 29.21
CA PHE A 386 -3.13 12.08 30.58
C PHE A 386 -1.77 12.18 31.31
N HIS A 387 -0.78 12.83 30.73
CA HIS A 387 0.48 13.10 31.42
C HIS A 387 0.27 14.05 32.61
N PRO A 388 0.93 13.85 33.77
CA PRO A 388 0.72 14.65 34.98
C PRO A 388 0.79 16.17 34.76
N ASP A 389 1.70 16.65 33.91
CA ASP A 389 1.86 18.09 33.62
C ASP A 389 0.59 18.71 33.01
N TYR A 390 -0.18 17.95 32.24
CA TYR A 390 -1.41 18.41 31.61
C TYR A 390 -2.64 18.22 32.50
N MET A 391 -2.52 17.42 33.58
CA MET A 391 -3.62 17.20 34.54
C MET A 391 -3.75 18.29 35.61
N LYS A 392 -2.85 19.28 35.63
CA LYS A 392 -2.88 20.42 36.54
C LYS A 392 -3.97 21.42 36.23
N SER A 393 -4.36 21.59 34.96
CA SER A 393 -5.48 22.43 34.57
C SER A 393 -6.01 22.05 33.17
N ARG A 394 -7.27 22.48 32.90
CA ARG A 394 -7.88 22.32 31.58
C ARG A 394 -7.12 23.09 30.49
N GLU A 395 -6.55 24.26 30.83
CA GLU A 395 -5.73 25.08 29.91
C GLU A 395 -4.45 24.37 29.51
N CYS A 396 -3.76 23.74 30.47
CA CYS A 396 -2.55 22.93 30.17
C CYS A 396 -2.88 21.79 29.21
N ARG A 397 -4.01 21.11 29.43
CA ARG A 397 -4.49 20.02 28.57
C ARG A 397 -4.88 20.52 27.18
N LYS A 398 -5.60 21.67 27.10
CA LYS A 398 -5.95 22.31 25.82
C LYS A 398 -4.71 22.74 25.04
N ALA A 399 -3.66 23.24 25.71
CA ALA A 399 -2.41 23.62 25.06
C ALA A 399 -1.71 22.44 24.36
N LEU A 400 -1.72 21.24 24.97
CA LEU A 400 -1.24 20.02 24.28
C LEU A 400 -2.13 19.68 23.09
N LEU A 401 -3.45 19.67 23.25
CA LEU A 401 -4.36 19.23 22.19
C LEU A 401 -4.33 20.16 20.96
N ASN A 402 -3.92 21.42 21.12
CA ASN A 402 -3.69 22.34 19.99
C ASN A 402 -2.63 21.83 19.00
N VAL A 403 -1.80 20.84 19.36
CA VAL A 403 -0.86 20.16 18.43
C VAL A 403 -1.59 19.42 17.29
N ILE A 404 -2.91 19.20 17.39
CA ILE A 404 -3.72 18.66 16.31
C ILE A 404 -3.71 19.57 15.07
N HIS A 405 -3.50 20.88 15.26
CA HIS A 405 -3.26 21.83 14.18
C HIS A 405 -1.93 21.56 13.48
N LYS A 406 -1.94 21.39 12.16
CA LYS A 406 -0.74 21.26 11.35
C LYS A 406 -0.61 22.43 10.40
N GLU A 407 0.63 22.92 10.23
CA GLU A 407 0.92 23.87 9.16
C GLU A 407 0.61 23.24 7.80
N GLY A 408 -0.06 24.00 6.92
CA GLY A 408 -0.43 23.54 5.57
C GLY A 408 -1.75 22.76 5.49
N GLU A 409 -2.49 22.60 6.58
CA GLU A 409 -3.86 22.03 6.51
C GLU A 409 -4.82 22.91 5.70
N SER A 410 -5.78 22.26 5.03
CA SER A 410 -6.82 22.98 4.28
C SER A 410 -7.66 23.88 5.21
N SER A 411 -8.28 24.94 4.64
CA SER A 411 -9.20 25.81 5.39
C SER A 411 -10.32 25.02 6.07
N PHE A 412 -10.82 23.97 5.43
CA PHE A 412 -11.85 23.10 5.96
C PHE A 412 -11.42 22.34 7.23
N MET A 413 -10.20 21.82 7.28
CA MET A 413 -9.69 21.16 8.49
C MET A 413 -9.58 22.16 9.65
N LYS A 414 -9.26 23.41 9.38
CA LYS A 414 -9.18 24.46 10.43
C LYS A 414 -10.54 24.77 11.06
N GLU A 415 -11.62 24.69 10.28
CA GLU A 415 -12.99 24.97 10.78
C GLU A 415 -13.47 23.95 11.80
N ILE A 416 -12.99 22.71 11.77
CA ILE A 416 -13.41 21.64 12.69
C ILE A 416 -12.53 21.52 13.94
N HIS A 417 -11.38 22.23 14.01
CA HIS A 417 -10.41 22.08 15.09
C HIS A 417 -10.98 22.38 16.48
N ASP A 418 -11.75 23.42 16.63
CA ASP A 418 -12.32 23.79 17.96
C ASP A 418 -13.22 22.66 18.48
N TYR A 419 -14.05 22.07 17.61
CA TYR A 419 -14.86 20.91 17.97
C TYR A 419 -14.00 19.66 18.29
N GLU A 420 -12.95 19.40 17.52
CA GLU A 420 -12.03 18.29 17.78
C GLU A 420 -11.40 18.41 19.17
N ILE A 421 -10.90 19.60 19.51
CA ILE A 421 -10.26 19.88 20.80
C ILE A 421 -11.28 19.79 21.94
N ASP A 422 -12.45 20.39 21.78
CA ASP A 422 -13.48 20.37 22.81
C ASP A 422 -14.00 18.96 23.10
N SER A 423 -14.17 18.12 22.06
CA SER A 423 -14.52 16.70 22.22
C SER A 423 -13.43 15.94 23.01
N LEU A 424 -12.16 16.10 22.65
CA LEU A 424 -11.05 15.45 23.35
C LEU A 424 -10.88 15.95 24.80
N LEU A 425 -11.19 17.22 25.09
CA LEU A 425 -11.23 17.74 26.45
C LEU A 425 -12.32 17.07 27.32
N GLU A 426 -13.39 16.58 26.70
CA GLU A 426 -14.46 15.84 27.37
C GLU A 426 -14.26 14.29 27.24
N MET A 427 -13.08 13.83 26.78
CA MET A 427 -12.72 12.42 26.54
C MET A 427 -13.55 11.70 25.46
N ASP A 428 -14.24 12.43 24.64
CA ASP A 428 -14.94 11.89 23.47
C ASP A 428 -14.01 11.85 22.25
N ILE A 429 -14.12 10.82 21.45
CA ILE A 429 -13.54 10.79 20.10
C ILE A 429 -14.43 11.65 19.20
N PRO A 430 -13.89 12.67 18.49
CA PRO A 430 -14.67 13.51 17.60
C PRO A 430 -15.44 12.69 16.55
N CYS A 431 -16.72 12.99 16.40
CA CYS A 431 -17.63 12.32 15.49
C CYS A 431 -18.21 13.32 14.49
N PHE A 432 -18.15 12.98 13.19
CA PHE A 432 -18.70 13.81 12.12
C PHE A 432 -19.73 13.04 11.32
N GLU A 433 -20.73 13.76 10.81
CA GLU A 433 -21.78 13.22 9.96
C GLU A 433 -21.91 14.02 8.67
N ILE A 434 -22.33 13.34 7.61
CA ILE A 434 -22.72 13.94 6.34
C ILE A 434 -24.19 13.64 6.07
N ASP A 435 -24.90 14.58 5.45
CA ASP A 435 -26.27 14.40 4.99
C ASP A 435 -26.28 14.12 3.48
N ALA A 436 -27.10 13.18 3.05
CA ALA A 436 -27.15 12.74 1.66
C ALA A 436 -27.37 13.87 0.64
N ASN A 437 -28.10 14.91 1.03
CA ASN A 437 -28.55 16.02 0.17
C ASN A 437 -27.90 17.37 0.53
N SER A 438 -26.89 17.37 1.41
CA SER A 438 -26.17 18.57 1.84
C SER A 438 -24.69 18.49 1.49
N ARG A 439 -24.06 19.64 1.22
CA ARG A 439 -22.61 19.78 1.09
C ARG A 439 -21.93 20.09 2.43
N SER A 440 -22.71 20.16 3.50
CA SER A 440 -22.22 20.42 4.84
C SER A 440 -21.74 19.15 5.54
N VAL A 441 -20.78 19.31 6.45
CA VAL A 441 -20.42 18.32 7.47
C VAL A 441 -20.99 18.78 8.80
N TYR A 442 -21.53 17.86 9.57
CA TYR A 442 -22.10 18.11 10.88
C TYR A 442 -21.22 17.48 11.95
N ASP A 443 -20.93 18.23 13.00
CA ASP A 443 -20.22 17.71 14.17
C ASP A 443 -21.16 17.05 15.18
N GLY A 444 -20.60 16.32 16.16
CA GLY A 444 -21.37 15.58 17.16
C GLY A 444 -22.15 16.48 18.13
N ASN A 445 -21.87 17.78 18.17
CA ASN A 445 -22.62 18.79 18.96
C ASN A 445 -23.75 19.44 18.16
N GLY A 446 -23.89 19.08 16.87
CA GLY A 446 -24.90 19.64 15.97
C GLY A 446 -24.45 20.89 15.22
N GLY A 447 -23.16 21.27 15.31
CA GLY A 447 -22.57 22.32 14.52
C GLY A 447 -22.57 21.97 13.02
N GLU A 448 -22.83 22.93 12.15
CA GLU A 448 -22.87 22.77 10.70
C GLU A 448 -21.69 23.50 10.05
N HIS A 449 -20.83 22.74 9.37
CA HIS A 449 -19.70 23.25 8.58
C HIS A 449 -20.12 23.28 7.10
N LYS A 450 -20.57 24.46 6.65
CA LYS A 450 -21.19 24.65 5.32
C LYS A 450 -20.16 24.55 4.19
N GLU A 451 -20.64 24.10 3.00
CA GLU A 451 -19.83 24.01 1.77
C GLU A 451 -18.52 23.24 1.94
N TYR A 452 -18.49 22.28 2.89
CA TYR A 452 -17.31 21.46 3.18
C TYR A 452 -17.01 20.46 2.04
N LEU A 453 -18.06 19.89 1.43
CA LEU A 453 -17.97 18.92 0.34
C LEU A 453 -18.10 19.62 -1.02
N PRO A 454 -17.38 19.20 -2.06
CA PRO A 454 -17.51 19.74 -3.40
C PRO A 454 -18.88 19.47 -4.06
N CYS A 455 -19.54 18.37 -3.71
CA CYS A 455 -20.91 18.02 -4.10
C CYS A 455 -21.59 17.22 -2.98
N THR A 456 -22.91 17.00 -3.09
CA THR A 456 -23.62 16.20 -2.08
C THR A 456 -23.19 14.71 -2.14
N PRO A 457 -23.29 13.95 -1.04
CA PRO A 457 -23.01 12.51 -1.04
C PRO A 457 -23.85 11.73 -2.07
N TYR A 458 -25.10 12.10 -2.26
CA TYR A 458 -25.98 11.45 -3.26
C TYR A 458 -25.55 11.76 -4.70
N GLU A 459 -25.15 13.00 -5.01
CA GLU A 459 -24.60 13.35 -6.34
C GLU A 459 -23.29 12.60 -6.61
N SER A 460 -22.40 12.54 -5.62
CA SER A 460 -21.14 11.79 -5.69
C SER A 460 -21.39 10.30 -5.99
N TRP A 461 -22.31 9.68 -5.25
CA TRP A 461 -22.71 8.30 -5.49
C TRP A 461 -23.31 8.08 -6.89
N ARG A 462 -24.20 8.97 -7.35
CA ARG A 462 -24.74 8.87 -8.71
C ARG A 462 -23.68 8.95 -9.79
N MET A 463 -22.66 9.81 -9.62
CA MET A 463 -21.53 9.89 -10.55
C MET A 463 -20.73 8.58 -10.54
N HIS A 464 -20.51 7.99 -9.37
CA HIS A 464 -19.83 6.71 -9.23
C HIS A 464 -20.61 5.56 -9.92
N MET A 465 -21.89 5.45 -9.68
CA MET A 465 -22.75 4.43 -10.31
C MET A 465 -22.75 4.51 -11.85
N LYS A 466 -22.69 5.71 -12.43
CA LYS A 466 -22.58 5.90 -13.87
C LYS A 466 -21.24 5.42 -14.46
N GLN A 467 -20.20 5.28 -13.67
CA GLN A 467 -18.89 4.78 -14.11
C GLN A 467 -18.84 3.25 -14.12
N MET A 468 -19.80 2.58 -13.50
CA MET A 468 -19.88 1.12 -13.51
C MET A 468 -19.94 0.58 -14.93
N SER A 469 -19.01 -0.32 -15.25
CA SER A 469 -18.85 -0.94 -16.56
C SER A 469 -18.03 -2.23 -16.44
N TYR A 470 -17.99 -3.04 -17.49
CA TYR A 470 -17.10 -4.21 -17.53
C TYR A 470 -15.63 -3.83 -17.34
N SER A 471 -15.19 -2.72 -17.94
CA SER A 471 -13.81 -2.23 -17.80
C SER A 471 -13.49 -1.81 -16.36
N ASP A 472 -14.45 -1.16 -15.67
CA ASP A 472 -14.29 -0.82 -14.27
C ASP A 472 -14.29 -2.09 -13.39
N MET A 473 -15.22 -3.03 -13.61
CA MET A 473 -15.24 -4.31 -12.91
C MET A 473 -13.88 -5.04 -13.00
N GLU A 474 -13.29 -5.12 -14.20
CA GLU A 474 -11.97 -5.70 -14.40
C GLU A 474 -10.88 -4.92 -13.64
N CYS A 475 -10.95 -3.58 -13.61
CA CYS A 475 -10.02 -2.76 -12.85
C CYS A 475 -10.10 -3.05 -11.35
N GLN A 476 -11.30 -3.17 -10.81
CA GLN A 476 -11.50 -3.55 -9.40
C GLN A 476 -10.99 -4.97 -9.11
N CYS A 477 -11.19 -5.93 -10.03
CA CYS A 477 -10.61 -7.27 -9.91
C CYS A 477 -9.07 -7.26 -9.89
N ASP A 478 -8.45 -6.40 -10.69
CA ASP A 478 -6.99 -6.21 -10.65
C ASP A 478 -6.53 -5.70 -9.28
N TYR A 479 -7.25 -4.74 -8.69
CA TYR A 479 -6.94 -4.24 -7.35
C TYR A 479 -7.14 -5.30 -6.27
N ILE A 480 -8.17 -6.16 -6.38
CA ILE A 480 -8.35 -7.30 -5.48
C ILE A 480 -7.14 -8.24 -5.56
N ARG A 481 -6.74 -8.67 -6.76
CA ARG A 481 -5.58 -9.56 -6.94
C ARG A 481 -4.30 -8.93 -6.39
N LEU A 482 -4.03 -7.67 -6.74
CA LEU A 482 -2.87 -6.95 -6.23
C LEU A 482 -2.86 -6.93 -4.70
N SER A 483 -3.96 -6.58 -4.08
CA SER A 483 -4.05 -6.52 -2.63
C SER A 483 -3.82 -7.90 -1.97
N MET A 484 -4.44 -8.96 -2.51
CA MET A 484 -4.32 -10.33 -1.98
C MET A 484 -2.91 -10.93 -2.14
N GLU A 485 -2.13 -10.48 -3.13
CA GLU A 485 -0.71 -10.87 -3.26
C GLU A 485 0.15 -10.45 -2.04
N MET A 486 -0.26 -9.43 -1.28
CA MET A 486 0.45 -9.03 -0.05
C MET A 486 0.40 -10.10 1.05
N LEU A 487 -0.61 -10.99 1.03
CA LEU A 487 -0.76 -12.08 2.00
C LEU A 487 0.00 -13.35 1.60
N LYS A 488 0.47 -13.44 0.37
CA LYS A 488 1.32 -14.55 -0.04
C LYS A 488 2.67 -14.33 0.62
N ALA A 489 3.00 -15.19 1.58
CA ALA A 489 4.31 -15.20 2.18
C ALA A 489 5.35 -15.22 1.06
N SER A 490 6.37 -14.37 1.18
CA SER A 490 7.59 -14.54 0.40
C SER A 490 8.26 -15.84 0.89
N ASP A 491 7.67 -16.97 0.54
CA ASP A 491 8.35 -18.25 0.64
C ASP A 491 9.61 -18.08 -0.21
N GLY A 492 10.77 -17.95 0.42
CA GLY A 492 12.06 -17.78 -0.24
C GLY A 492 12.45 -18.96 -1.16
N LYS A 493 11.50 -19.83 -1.48
CA LYS A 493 11.59 -20.87 -2.48
C LYS A 493 11.26 -20.27 -3.84
N LYS A 494 12.30 -19.93 -4.61
CA LYS A 494 12.17 -19.67 -6.05
C LYS A 494 11.39 -20.83 -6.65
N LYS A 495 10.17 -20.60 -7.13
CA LYS A 495 9.45 -21.59 -7.93
C LYS A 495 10.13 -21.66 -9.29
N MET A 496 10.72 -22.81 -9.57
CA MET A 496 11.42 -23.10 -10.79
C MET A 496 10.46 -23.51 -11.88
N PHE A 497 10.59 -22.91 -13.05
CA PHE A 497 9.78 -23.30 -14.20
C PHE A 497 10.37 -24.53 -14.91
N PRO A 498 9.56 -25.54 -15.29
CA PRO A 498 10.06 -26.66 -16.09
C PRO A 498 10.51 -26.15 -17.47
N THR A 499 11.72 -26.45 -17.86
CA THR A 499 12.39 -26.00 -19.10
C THR A 499 11.73 -26.48 -20.39
N ARG A 500 10.62 -27.23 -20.35
CA ARG A 500 9.86 -27.67 -21.54
C ARG A 500 8.37 -27.84 -21.21
N ILE A 501 7.53 -27.06 -21.86
CA ILE A 501 6.11 -27.33 -21.95
C ILE A 501 5.87 -28.14 -23.23
N LYS A 502 5.55 -29.42 -23.09
CA LYS A 502 5.22 -30.28 -24.25
C LYS A 502 3.90 -29.82 -24.88
N GLY A 503 3.91 -29.57 -26.19
CA GLY A 503 2.69 -29.40 -26.99
C GLY A 503 2.18 -27.95 -27.14
N TYR A 504 3.01 -26.93 -26.93
CA TYR A 504 2.59 -25.53 -27.04
C TYR A 504 2.82 -24.92 -28.45
N ASP A 505 2.96 -25.74 -29.48
CA ASP A 505 3.33 -25.27 -30.80
C ASP A 505 2.22 -25.50 -31.84
N THR A 506 1.55 -24.41 -32.33
CA THR A 506 1.02 -24.35 -33.71
C THR A 506 0.75 -22.95 -34.26
N ASP A 507 0.75 -21.85 -33.46
CA ASP A 507 0.50 -20.51 -34.01
C ASP A 507 1.12 -19.42 -33.12
N LYS A 508 2.45 -19.50 -32.93
CA LYS A 508 3.23 -18.65 -32.03
C LYS A 508 3.07 -17.16 -32.34
N GLU A 509 3.19 -16.82 -33.63
CA GLU A 509 3.06 -15.43 -34.09
C GLU A 509 1.70 -14.83 -33.76
N ARG A 510 0.62 -15.56 -34.08
CA ARG A 510 -0.74 -15.13 -33.75
C ARG A 510 -0.98 -14.97 -32.25
N LYS A 511 -0.41 -15.85 -31.44
CA LYS A 511 -0.47 -15.73 -29.97
C LYS A 511 0.25 -14.47 -29.49
N ILE A 512 1.44 -14.19 -30.01
CA ILE A 512 2.20 -12.96 -29.69
C ILE A 512 1.35 -11.71 -30.03
N TYR A 513 0.79 -11.63 -31.24
CA TYR A 513 -0.10 -10.54 -31.63
C TYR A 513 -1.31 -10.40 -30.68
N SER A 514 -1.92 -11.51 -30.29
CA SER A 514 -3.06 -11.51 -29.35
C SER A 514 -2.64 -10.96 -27.98
N GLN A 515 -1.48 -11.37 -27.46
CA GLN A 515 -0.99 -10.86 -26.16
C GLN A 515 -0.63 -9.37 -26.22
N ILE A 516 0.02 -8.91 -27.29
CA ILE A 516 0.30 -7.47 -27.48
C ILE A 516 -0.98 -6.65 -27.46
N ARG A 517 -2.05 -7.07 -28.19
CA ARG A 517 -3.35 -6.37 -28.18
C ARG A 517 -4.00 -6.36 -26.81
N LYS A 518 -3.95 -7.46 -26.05
CA LYS A 518 -4.43 -7.50 -24.65
C LYS A 518 -3.69 -6.52 -23.75
N ILE A 519 -2.36 -6.42 -23.89
CA ILE A 519 -1.54 -5.48 -23.12
C ILE A 519 -1.90 -4.03 -23.48
N VAL A 520 -2.02 -3.71 -24.77
CA VAL A 520 -2.43 -2.37 -25.23
C VAL A 520 -3.82 -2.00 -24.69
N HIS A 521 -4.80 -2.93 -24.82
CA HIS A 521 -6.14 -2.72 -24.29
C HIS A 521 -6.12 -2.45 -22.78
N ARG A 522 -5.33 -3.23 -22.03
CA ARG A 522 -5.20 -3.07 -20.58
C ARG A 522 -4.59 -1.72 -20.20
N ILE A 523 -3.53 -1.28 -20.88
CA ILE A 523 -2.92 0.03 -20.64
C ILE A 523 -3.93 1.16 -20.93
N CYS A 524 -4.64 1.11 -22.06
CA CYS A 524 -5.62 2.13 -22.42
C CYS A 524 -6.82 2.18 -21.47
N SER A 525 -7.36 1.00 -21.09
CA SER A 525 -8.53 0.92 -20.21
C SER A 525 -8.24 1.28 -18.74
N ARG A 526 -6.98 1.27 -18.31
CA ARG A 526 -6.56 1.67 -16.95
C ARG A 526 -6.05 3.11 -16.87
N ALA A 527 -5.98 3.83 -18.00
CA ALA A 527 -5.55 5.22 -18.01
C ALA A 527 -6.48 6.11 -17.17
N ILE A 528 -5.88 7.04 -16.46
CA ILE A 528 -6.55 8.09 -15.68
C ILE A 528 -6.33 9.38 -16.42
N ILE A 529 -7.40 9.93 -17.00
CA ILE A 529 -7.33 11.11 -17.84
C ILE A 529 -7.74 12.33 -17.01
N ARG A 530 -6.89 13.37 -17.07
CA ARG A 530 -7.20 14.68 -16.50
C ARG A 530 -6.76 15.77 -17.48
N GLU A 531 -7.72 16.59 -17.94
CA GLU A 531 -7.45 17.63 -18.96
C GLU A 531 -6.73 17.03 -20.19
N GLN A 532 -5.55 17.53 -20.52
CA GLN A 532 -4.74 17.05 -21.64
C GLN A 532 -3.61 16.10 -21.19
N SER A 533 -3.84 15.29 -20.17
CA SER A 533 -2.83 14.37 -19.64
C SER A 533 -3.39 13.02 -19.25
N ALA A 534 -2.56 11.97 -19.36
CA ALA A 534 -2.86 10.62 -18.90
C ALA A 534 -1.87 10.16 -17.82
N GLY A 535 -2.37 9.42 -16.83
CA GLY A 535 -1.58 8.78 -15.79
C GLY A 535 -2.12 7.39 -15.45
N TRP A 536 -1.42 6.67 -14.60
CA TRP A 536 -1.79 5.33 -14.15
C TRP A 536 -1.52 5.17 -12.68
N ALA A 537 -2.29 4.33 -12.00
CA ALA A 537 -1.91 3.79 -10.72
C ALA A 537 -0.72 2.83 -10.92
N GLY A 538 0.32 2.98 -10.12
CA GLY A 538 1.54 2.18 -10.14
C GLY A 538 1.84 1.56 -8.79
N LEU A 539 2.71 0.56 -8.77
CA LEU A 539 3.20 -0.08 -7.56
C LEU A 539 4.47 0.63 -7.08
N GLN A 540 4.44 1.16 -5.86
CA GLN A 540 5.62 1.65 -5.17
C GLN A 540 6.10 0.59 -4.19
N PHE A 541 7.27 0.00 -4.45
CA PHE A 541 7.91 -0.99 -3.59
C PHE A 541 8.75 -0.34 -2.50
N TRP A 542 8.85 -1.01 -1.35
CA TRP A 542 9.67 -0.62 -0.21
C TRP A 542 10.73 -1.70 0.08
N ASP A 543 11.77 -1.32 0.84
CA ASP A 543 12.92 -2.18 1.14
C ASP A 543 12.57 -3.48 1.88
N ASN A 544 11.41 -3.54 2.53
CA ASN A 544 10.90 -4.73 3.23
C ASN A 544 10.08 -5.69 2.34
N GLY A 545 10.06 -5.48 1.02
CA GLY A 545 9.29 -6.30 0.07
C GLY A 545 7.80 -5.98 0.00
N HIS A 546 7.31 -5.08 0.84
CA HIS A 546 5.94 -4.57 0.73
C HIS A 546 5.82 -3.50 -0.35
N TRP A 547 4.60 -3.23 -0.79
CA TRP A 547 4.31 -2.22 -1.80
C TRP A 547 2.97 -1.52 -1.52
N ASN A 548 2.74 -0.39 -2.18
CA ASN A 548 1.47 0.33 -2.13
C ASN A 548 1.09 0.82 -3.54
N LEU A 549 -0.21 1.04 -3.77
CA LEU A 549 -0.72 1.67 -4.98
C LEU A 549 -0.68 3.19 -4.85
N ARG A 550 -0.03 3.86 -5.82
CA ARG A 550 0.05 5.32 -5.92
C ARG A 550 -0.02 5.77 -7.37
N SER A 551 0.03 7.06 -7.62
CA SER A 551 0.22 7.58 -8.97
C SER A 551 1.56 7.11 -9.52
N GLY A 552 1.57 6.57 -10.74
CA GLY A 552 2.79 6.21 -11.46
C GLY A 552 3.65 7.45 -11.75
N GLY A 553 4.96 7.31 -11.59
CA GLY A 553 5.94 8.37 -11.81
C GLY A 553 6.18 8.72 -13.28
N ILE A 554 7.28 9.42 -13.52
CA ILE A 554 7.67 9.91 -14.87
C ILE A 554 8.68 8.97 -15.53
N TYR A 555 9.56 8.33 -14.75
CA TYR A 555 10.74 7.63 -15.24
C TYR A 555 10.43 6.35 -16.03
N LEU A 556 11.44 5.80 -16.70
CA LEU A 556 11.30 4.61 -17.53
C LEU A 556 10.98 3.35 -16.71
N TYR A 557 11.53 3.22 -15.50
CA TYR A 557 11.43 1.99 -14.72
C TYR A 557 9.97 1.60 -14.42
N ASP A 558 9.21 2.52 -13.82
CA ASP A 558 7.85 2.29 -13.32
C ASP A 558 6.85 3.40 -13.71
N GLY A 559 7.29 4.40 -14.48
CA GLY A 559 6.51 5.57 -14.84
C GLY A 559 6.06 5.62 -16.31
N ILE A 560 5.55 6.80 -16.69
CA ILE A 560 4.92 7.01 -18.01
C ILE A 560 5.90 6.91 -19.18
N SER A 561 7.20 7.22 -18.98
CA SER A 561 8.21 7.12 -20.05
C SER A 561 8.23 5.75 -20.68
N GLY A 562 8.14 4.67 -19.87
CA GLY A 562 8.09 3.30 -20.38
C GLY A 562 6.82 2.98 -21.16
N ILE A 563 5.68 3.47 -20.69
CA ILE A 563 4.39 3.31 -21.39
C ILE A 563 4.41 4.06 -22.72
N VAL A 564 4.99 5.28 -22.76
CA VAL A 564 5.18 6.06 -23.99
C VAL A 564 6.04 5.29 -25.00
N LEU A 565 7.15 4.68 -24.58
CA LEU A 565 8.00 3.87 -25.47
C LEU A 565 7.22 2.68 -26.06
N PHE A 566 6.52 1.95 -25.23
CA PHE A 566 5.74 0.78 -25.68
C PHE A 566 4.64 1.19 -26.68
N LEU A 567 3.82 2.19 -26.35
CA LEU A 567 2.76 2.66 -27.24
C LEU A 567 3.30 3.27 -28.53
N ALA A 568 4.42 4.02 -28.47
CA ALA A 568 5.06 4.58 -29.67
C ALA A 568 5.50 3.48 -30.63
N LYS A 569 6.17 2.43 -30.12
CA LYS A 569 6.59 1.28 -30.95
C LYS A 569 5.38 0.53 -31.52
N TYR A 570 4.37 0.27 -30.68
CA TYR A 570 3.14 -0.38 -31.12
C TYR A 570 2.48 0.40 -32.29
N LEU A 571 2.29 1.70 -32.14
CA LEU A 571 1.68 2.55 -33.19
C LEU A 571 2.53 2.71 -34.45
N HIS A 572 3.85 2.51 -34.33
CA HIS A 572 4.78 2.55 -35.46
C HIS A 572 4.79 1.23 -36.24
N ASP A 573 4.86 0.09 -35.54
CA ASP A 573 5.09 -1.22 -36.12
C ASP A 573 3.81 -1.94 -36.58
N PHE A 574 2.64 -1.52 -36.05
CA PHE A 574 1.36 -2.16 -36.37
C PHE A 574 0.50 -1.25 -37.25
N GLU A 575 0.10 -1.73 -38.42
CA GLU A 575 -0.72 -0.99 -39.38
C GLU A 575 -2.18 -0.77 -38.93
N GLU A 576 -2.64 -1.53 -37.92
CA GLU A 576 -4.00 -1.48 -37.41
C GLU A 576 -4.25 -0.15 -36.65
N LYS A 577 -5.17 0.68 -37.15
CA LYS A 577 -5.55 1.93 -36.47
C LYS A 577 -6.26 1.62 -35.14
N ASN A 578 -5.60 1.99 -34.04
CA ASN A 578 -6.15 1.90 -32.69
C ASN A 578 -6.32 3.30 -32.11
N ALA A 579 -7.50 3.91 -32.34
CA ALA A 579 -7.79 5.28 -31.93
C ALA A 579 -7.61 5.50 -30.41
N SER A 580 -7.94 4.50 -29.57
CA SER A 580 -7.74 4.59 -28.13
C SER A 580 -6.25 4.62 -27.77
N ALA A 581 -5.43 3.79 -28.41
CA ALA A 581 -3.99 3.81 -28.19
C ALA A 581 -3.33 5.11 -28.66
N GLU A 582 -3.77 5.66 -29.80
CA GLU A 582 -3.32 6.97 -30.32
C GLU A 582 -3.66 8.10 -29.37
N GLU A 583 -4.89 8.16 -28.84
CA GLU A 583 -5.34 9.16 -27.89
C GLU A 583 -4.53 9.09 -26.59
N ILE A 584 -4.44 7.90 -25.98
CA ILE A 584 -3.72 7.69 -24.71
C ILE A 584 -2.23 7.98 -24.87
N TYR A 585 -1.61 7.55 -25.99
CA TYR A 585 -0.23 7.90 -26.30
C TYR A 585 -0.05 9.43 -26.38
N HIS A 586 -0.94 10.12 -27.08
CA HIS A 586 -0.88 11.59 -27.20
C HIS A 586 -0.96 12.30 -25.84
N LEU A 587 -1.91 11.90 -24.98
CA LEU A 587 -2.08 12.46 -23.65
C LEU A 587 -0.88 12.17 -22.73
N ALA A 588 -0.29 10.96 -22.80
CA ALA A 588 0.90 10.60 -22.05
C ALA A 588 2.12 11.44 -22.50
N VAL A 589 2.27 11.66 -23.80
CA VAL A 589 3.33 12.52 -24.36
C VAL A 589 3.15 13.98 -23.94
N LEU A 590 1.93 14.50 -23.93
CA LEU A 590 1.66 15.87 -23.46
C LEU A 590 2.03 16.03 -21.97
N ARG A 591 1.72 15.04 -21.12
CA ARG A 591 2.16 15.01 -19.72
C ARG A 591 3.69 15.05 -19.60
N LEU A 592 4.40 14.20 -20.38
CA LEU A 592 5.86 14.15 -20.34
C LEU A 592 6.50 15.49 -20.77
N LYS A 593 5.95 16.15 -21.80
CA LYS A 593 6.37 17.49 -22.22
C LYS A 593 6.10 18.55 -21.16
N ALA A 594 4.89 18.53 -20.56
CA ALA A 594 4.53 19.46 -19.50
C ALA A 594 5.48 19.33 -18.29
N TYR A 595 5.78 18.10 -17.87
CA TYR A 595 6.77 17.84 -16.82
C TYR A 595 8.14 18.46 -17.16
N THR A 596 8.64 18.24 -18.39
CA THR A 596 9.90 18.82 -18.86
C THR A 596 9.86 20.35 -18.82
N ASP A 597 8.77 20.95 -19.30
CA ASP A 597 8.60 22.40 -19.35
C ASP A 597 8.49 23.03 -17.96
N GLU A 598 7.79 22.38 -17.05
CA GLU A 598 7.62 22.82 -15.65
C GLU A 598 8.93 22.73 -14.86
N ILE A 599 9.62 21.58 -14.91
CA ILE A 599 10.86 21.38 -14.15
C ILE A 599 11.99 22.26 -14.71
N HIS A 600 12.07 22.44 -16.04
CA HIS A 600 13.06 23.31 -16.66
C HIS A 600 12.94 24.78 -16.21
N LYS A 601 11.72 25.25 -15.91
CA LYS A 601 11.45 26.62 -15.42
C LYS A 601 11.81 26.81 -13.93
N LYS A 602 11.89 25.73 -13.14
CA LYS A 602 12.23 25.82 -11.71
C LYS A 602 13.67 26.30 -11.55
N GLN A 603 13.88 27.28 -10.67
CA GLN A 603 15.23 27.77 -10.32
C GLN A 603 15.86 26.95 -9.21
N ILE A 604 15.05 26.36 -8.32
CA ILE A 604 15.47 25.49 -7.20
C ILE A 604 14.95 24.08 -7.49
N TYR A 605 15.87 23.12 -7.51
CA TYR A 605 15.58 21.71 -7.77
C TYR A 605 15.53 20.93 -6.44
N ASP A 606 14.70 19.88 -6.42
CA ASP A 606 14.77 18.89 -5.36
C ASP A 606 16.15 18.19 -5.41
N LYS A 607 16.86 18.20 -4.30
CA LYS A 607 18.17 17.52 -4.16
C LYS A 607 18.09 16.00 -4.28
N ASN A 608 16.88 15.45 -4.25
CA ASN A 608 16.62 14.02 -4.37
C ASN A 608 16.30 13.57 -5.81
N LEU A 609 16.43 14.44 -6.82
CA LEU A 609 16.27 14.05 -8.22
C LEU A 609 17.32 12.99 -8.59
N LEU A 610 16.84 11.89 -9.16
CA LEU A 610 17.69 10.80 -9.67
C LEU A 610 18.19 11.14 -11.07
N THR A 611 19.44 10.79 -11.38
CA THR A 611 20.05 11.11 -12.69
C THR A 611 20.09 9.93 -13.66
N GLY A 612 19.82 8.71 -13.21
CA GLY A 612 20.01 7.46 -13.93
C GLY A 612 19.23 7.30 -15.25
N ILE A 613 19.71 6.38 -16.08
CA ILE A 613 19.18 6.16 -17.45
C ILE A 613 17.88 5.33 -17.46
N VAL A 614 17.57 4.62 -16.38
CA VAL A 614 16.37 3.80 -16.28
C VAL A 614 15.41 4.37 -15.24
N ASN A 615 15.92 4.77 -14.08
CA ASN A 615 15.16 5.35 -12.97
C ASN A 615 15.74 6.72 -12.60
N GLY A 616 15.49 7.73 -13.41
CA GLY A 616 16.00 9.10 -13.23
C GLY A 616 15.73 9.97 -14.45
N GLU A 617 16.18 11.21 -14.39
CA GLU A 617 15.93 12.23 -15.44
C GLU A 617 16.53 11.84 -16.80
N SER A 618 17.65 11.08 -16.82
CA SER A 618 18.20 10.55 -18.09
C SER A 618 17.24 9.59 -18.79
N SER A 619 16.33 8.94 -18.08
CA SER A 619 15.31 8.07 -18.67
C SER A 619 14.29 8.83 -19.52
N VAL A 620 13.99 10.06 -19.13
CA VAL A 620 13.12 10.99 -19.91
C VAL A 620 13.84 11.45 -21.19
N VAL A 621 15.13 11.80 -21.08
CA VAL A 621 15.98 12.13 -22.24
C VAL A 621 16.02 10.95 -23.21
N TYR A 622 16.25 9.73 -22.68
CA TYR A 622 16.24 8.50 -23.47
C TYR A 622 14.92 8.30 -24.21
N THR A 623 13.79 8.56 -23.56
CA THR A 623 12.47 8.45 -24.17
C THR A 623 12.33 9.41 -25.35
N TYR A 624 12.69 10.68 -25.21
CA TYR A 624 12.67 11.64 -26.32
C TYR A 624 13.63 11.24 -27.46
N LEU A 625 14.82 10.75 -27.12
CA LEU A 625 15.79 10.30 -28.11
C LEU A 625 15.29 9.07 -28.89
N TYR A 626 14.64 8.14 -28.22
CA TYR A 626 13.98 7.01 -28.85
C TYR A 626 12.88 7.46 -29.82
N LEU A 627 12.01 8.38 -29.40
CA LEU A 627 10.97 8.96 -30.26
C LEU A 627 11.57 9.69 -31.47
N PHE A 628 12.71 10.36 -31.29
CA PHE A 628 13.44 10.97 -32.41
C PHE A 628 13.91 9.91 -33.41
N LYS A 629 14.55 8.85 -32.93
CA LYS A 629 15.03 7.75 -33.81
C LYS A 629 13.88 7.02 -34.51
N LEU A 630 12.75 6.85 -33.83
CA LEU A 630 11.58 6.16 -34.36
C LEU A 630 10.85 6.99 -35.43
N THR A 631 10.75 8.31 -35.24
CA THR A 631 9.87 9.17 -36.08
C THR A 631 10.60 10.18 -36.96
N GLY A 632 11.89 10.44 -36.75
CA GLY A 632 12.69 11.47 -37.40
C GLY A 632 12.29 12.91 -37.03
N LYS A 633 11.30 13.13 -36.17
CA LYS A 633 10.77 14.46 -35.86
C LYS A 633 11.71 15.25 -34.94
N ARG A 634 12.28 16.37 -35.44
CA ARG A 634 13.23 17.22 -34.72
C ARG A 634 12.73 17.75 -33.35
N VAL A 635 11.43 17.86 -33.16
CA VAL A 635 10.84 18.29 -31.87
C VAL A 635 11.29 17.42 -30.70
N TRP A 636 11.50 16.12 -30.91
CA TRP A 636 11.94 15.19 -29.87
C TRP A 636 13.39 15.45 -29.44
N MET A 637 14.27 15.79 -30.39
CA MET A 637 15.64 16.18 -30.06
C MET A 637 15.66 17.48 -29.25
N ILE A 638 14.83 18.50 -29.61
CA ILE A 638 14.71 19.73 -28.83
C ILE A 638 14.27 19.46 -27.40
N TYR A 639 13.31 18.55 -27.15
CA TYR A 639 12.89 18.17 -25.82
C TYR A 639 13.95 17.33 -25.09
N ALA A 640 14.71 16.46 -25.78
CA ALA A 640 15.82 15.70 -25.21
C ALA A 640 16.91 16.64 -24.67
N GLU A 641 17.36 17.61 -25.47
CA GLU A 641 18.36 18.62 -25.09
C GLU A 641 17.84 19.52 -23.95
N LYS A 642 16.57 19.95 -24.03
CA LYS A 642 15.93 20.77 -23.01
C LYS A 642 15.89 20.01 -21.67
N HIS A 643 15.51 18.73 -21.68
CA HIS A 643 15.45 17.93 -20.46
C HIS A 643 16.83 17.60 -19.91
N PHE A 644 17.83 17.36 -20.77
CA PHE A 644 19.19 17.12 -20.33
C PHE A 644 19.79 18.31 -19.57
N SER A 645 19.35 19.56 -19.88
CA SER A 645 19.79 20.74 -19.12
C SER A 645 19.40 20.70 -17.62
N ILE A 646 18.47 19.86 -17.23
CA ILE A 646 18.11 19.61 -15.82
C ILE A 646 19.22 18.77 -15.17
N ILE A 647 19.64 17.71 -15.86
CA ILE A 647 20.74 16.83 -15.41
C ILE A 647 22.02 17.63 -15.21
N GLU A 648 22.34 18.55 -16.12
CA GLU A 648 23.50 19.47 -16.01
C GLU A 648 23.54 20.25 -14.69
N ARG A 649 22.38 20.52 -14.10
CA ARG A 649 22.27 21.30 -12.85
C ARG A 649 22.29 20.46 -11.59
N VAL A 650 21.84 19.18 -11.66
CA VAL A 650 21.61 18.34 -10.47
C VAL A 650 22.63 17.21 -10.30
N TRP A 651 23.40 16.83 -11.32
CA TRP A 651 24.27 15.65 -11.27
C TRP A 651 25.32 15.65 -10.15
N LYS A 652 25.73 16.84 -9.66
CA LYS A 652 26.71 16.95 -8.55
C LYS A 652 26.13 16.49 -7.21
N GLU A 653 24.83 16.56 -7.05
CA GLU A 653 24.10 16.16 -5.84
C GLU A 653 23.78 14.66 -5.83
N ASP A 654 24.11 13.90 -6.89
CA ASP A 654 23.80 12.49 -7.02
C ASP A 654 24.47 11.65 -5.92
N SER A 655 23.66 10.85 -5.24
CA SER A 655 24.05 9.92 -4.17
C SER A 655 23.91 8.45 -4.55
N GLN A 656 23.26 8.14 -5.69
CA GLN A 656 23.02 6.76 -6.14
C GLN A 656 24.19 6.20 -6.94
N LEU A 657 24.86 7.01 -7.73
CA LEU A 657 26.07 6.74 -8.52
C LEU A 657 25.92 5.71 -9.66
N ASP A 658 25.02 4.75 -9.56
CA ASP A 658 24.92 3.57 -10.40
C ASP A 658 24.32 3.84 -11.80
N TYR A 659 24.17 2.75 -12.60
CA TYR A 659 23.61 2.80 -13.95
C TYR A 659 22.10 3.05 -13.95
N LEU A 660 21.39 2.41 -13.00
CA LEU A 660 19.91 2.45 -12.93
C LEU A 660 19.43 3.86 -12.57
N SER A 661 19.92 4.40 -11.44
CA SER A 661 19.38 5.61 -10.79
C SER A 661 20.36 6.78 -10.71
N GLY A 662 21.65 6.57 -11.00
CA GLY A 662 22.73 7.52 -10.74
C GLY A 662 23.54 7.94 -11.96
N ASN A 663 24.64 8.62 -11.66
CA ASN A 663 25.49 9.29 -12.67
C ASN A 663 26.16 8.34 -13.68
N ALA A 664 26.37 7.06 -13.37
CA ALA A 664 26.87 6.11 -14.38
C ALA A 664 25.88 6.00 -15.56
N GLY A 665 24.57 5.99 -15.28
CA GLY A 665 23.53 6.04 -16.32
C GLY A 665 23.49 7.40 -17.04
N ALA A 666 23.69 8.51 -16.33
CA ALA A 666 23.70 9.86 -16.91
C ALA A 666 24.90 10.07 -17.85
N ILE A 667 26.08 9.51 -17.54
CA ILE A 667 27.27 9.51 -18.45
C ILE A 667 26.93 8.85 -19.77
N VAL A 668 26.29 7.67 -19.75
CA VAL A 668 25.88 6.97 -20.97
C VAL A 668 24.90 7.85 -21.78
N MET A 669 23.95 8.49 -21.13
CA MET A 669 22.98 9.37 -21.79
C MET A 669 23.65 10.59 -22.44
N ALA A 670 24.57 11.24 -21.74
CA ALA A 670 25.34 12.35 -22.25
C ALA A 670 26.16 11.97 -23.48
N VAL A 671 26.82 10.80 -23.46
CA VAL A 671 27.55 10.27 -24.61
C VAL A 671 26.62 9.94 -25.78
N MET A 672 25.41 9.42 -25.52
CA MET A 672 24.40 9.19 -26.56
C MET A 672 23.99 10.49 -27.25
N LEU A 673 23.73 11.57 -26.48
CA LEU A 673 23.45 12.89 -27.03
C LEU A 673 24.61 13.47 -27.83
N TYR A 674 25.84 13.32 -27.34
CA TYR A 674 27.03 13.71 -28.09
C TYR A 674 27.09 13.03 -29.47
N LYS A 675 26.89 11.72 -29.51
CA LYS A 675 26.92 10.94 -30.76
C LYS A 675 25.82 11.34 -31.76
N GLU A 676 24.64 11.72 -31.27
CA GLU A 676 23.51 12.12 -32.14
C GLU A 676 23.60 13.58 -32.60
N THR A 677 24.15 14.48 -31.79
CA THR A 677 24.18 15.91 -32.07
C THR A 677 25.53 16.44 -32.58
N GLY A 678 26.63 15.71 -32.31
CA GLY A 678 27.98 16.19 -32.52
C GLY A 678 28.43 17.29 -31.56
N ASN A 679 27.59 17.72 -30.61
CA ASN A 679 27.90 18.81 -29.70
C ASN A 679 28.81 18.35 -28.55
N LEU A 680 30.07 18.83 -28.60
CA LEU A 680 31.14 18.47 -27.67
C LEU A 680 30.80 18.73 -26.18
N LYS A 681 29.93 19.73 -25.92
CA LYS A 681 29.45 20.03 -24.55
C LYS A 681 28.97 18.78 -23.79
N TYR A 682 28.24 17.88 -24.44
CA TYR A 682 27.71 16.69 -23.77
C TYR A 682 28.81 15.69 -23.39
N TYR A 683 29.84 15.57 -24.22
CA TYR A 683 31.03 14.77 -23.87
C TYR A 683 31.81 15.38 -22.70
N GLU A 684 31.99 16.70 -22.69
CA GLU A 684 32.70 17.41 -21.59
C GLU A 684 31.97 17.19 -20.24
N ILE A 685 30.66 17.31 -20.23
CA ILE A 685 29.84 17.03 -19.05
C ILE A 685 29.97 15.56 -18.60
N ALA A 686 29.93 14.61 -19.53
CA ALA A 686 30.13 13.18 -19.22
C ALA A 686 31.51 12.93 -18.60
N ALA A 687 32.56 13.58 -19.11
CA ALA A 687 33.92 13.48 -18.59
C ALA A 687 34.06 14.12 -17.17
N ASP A 688 33.34 15.18 -16.90
CA ASP A 688 33.35 15.80 -15.57
C ASP A 688 32.55 14.96 -14.55
N MET A 689 31.40 14.38 -14.97
CA MET A 689 30.66 13.41 -14.17
C MET A 689 31.53 12.19 -13.83
N GLU A 690 32.32 11.68 -14.79
CA GLU A 690 33.21 10.53 -14.61
C GLU A 690 34.27 10.81 -13.55
N LYS A 691 34.94 11.99 -13.60
CA LYS A 691 35.93 12.38 -12.59
C LYS A 691 35.38 12.40 -11.16
N ASP A 692 34.16 12.90 -10.98
CA ASP A 692 33.46 12.91 -9.69
C ASP A 692 33.06 11.50 -9.25
N LEU A 693 32.49 10.72 -10.20
CA LEU A 693 32.10 9.33 -9.97
C LEU A 693 33.29 8.47 -9.52
N TRP A 694 34.44 8.56 -10.22
CA TRP A 694 35.65 7.81 -9.86
C TRP A 694 36.14 8.13 -8.44
N LYS A 695 36.12 9.39 -8.01
CA LYS A 695 36.53 9.79 -6.66
C LYS A 695 35.65 9.22 -5.55
N LYS A 696 34.40 8.86 -5.86
CA LYS A 696 33.42 8.32 -4.91
C LYS A 696 33.49 6.77 -4.81
N GLY A 697 34.25 6.11 -5.68
CA GLY A 697 34.52 4.68 -5.62
C GLY A 697 35.65 4.32 -4.65
N GLN A 698 35.92 3.05 -4.51
CA GLN A 698 36.95 2.51 -3.59
C GLN A 698 37.74 1.38 -4.22
N GLU A 699 39.03 1.31 -3.88
CA GLU A 699 39.86 0.14 -4.17
C GLU A 699 39.42 -1.05 -3.29
N THR A 700 39.48 -2.22 -3.88
CA THR A 700 39.25 -3.50 -3.20
C THR A 700 40.49 -4.36 -3.37
N GLY A 701 40.62 -5.44 -2.59
CA GLY A 701 41.75 -6.37 -2.77
C GLY A 701 41.88 -6.97 -4.17
N ASN A 702 40.81 -6.94 -4.98
CA ASN A 702 40.75 -7.56 -6.32
C ASN A 702 40.48 -6.54 -7.44
N GLY A 703 40.44 -5.23 -7.20
CA GLY A 703 40.14 -4.24 -8.22
C GLY A 703 39.45 -3.00 -7.67
N TYR A 704 38.44 -2.49 -8.35
CA TYR A 704 37.75 -1.25 -8.00
C TYR A 704 36.21 -1.37 -8.12
N GLY A 705 35.45 -0.61 -7.30
CA GLY A 705 33.98 -0.57 -7.39
C GLY A 705 33.33 0.40 -6.43
N TRP A 706 32.00 0.46 -6.45
CA TRP A 706 31.20 1.32 -5.59
C TRP A 706 30.32 0.48 -4.65
N ARG A 707 30.48 0.72 -3.34
CA ARG A 707 29.71 0.00 -2.32
C ARG A 707 28.40 0.71 -2.04
N LEU A 708 27.30 0.01 -2.12
CA LEU A 708 25.99 0.51 -1.71
C LEU A 708 25.80 0.37 -0.19
N LYS A 709 24.94 1.22 0.38
CA LYS A 709 24.59 1.12 1.79
C LYS A 709 23.89 -0.22 2.08
N GLY A 710 24.46 -0.97 3.03
CA GLY A 710 23.88 -2.27 3.45
C GLY A 710 24.39 -3.49 2.67
N THR A 711 25.37 -3.36 1.76
CA THR A 711 26.02 -4.49 1.08
C THR A 711 27.42 -4.76 1.66
N ASP A 712 27.90 -6.00 1.52
CA ASP A 712 29.24 -6.41 2.01
C ASP A 712 30.38 -5.91 1.12
N GLY A 713 30.09 -5.51 -0.12
CA GLY A 713 31.05 -4.99 -1.11
C GLY A 713 30.34 -4.37 -2.31
N PRO A 714 31.11 -3.91 -3.34
CA PRO A 714 30.54 -3.55 -4.62
C PRO A 714 29.80 -4.76 -5.26
N LEU A 715 28.72 -4.48 -5.99
CA LEU A 715 27.88 -5.52 -6.58
C LEU A 715 28.36 -5.91 -7.99
N ALA A 716 28.00 -7.12 -8.43
CA ALA A 716 28.04 -7.53 -9.83
C ALA A 716 26.68 -7.24 -10.51
N GLY A 717 26.69 -7.11 -11.85
CA GLY A 717 25.48 -6.97 -12.68
C GLY A 717 25.21 -5.54 -13.16
N MET A 718 24.09 -5.36 -13.87
CA MET A 718 23.84 -4.15 -14.68
C MET A 718 23.25 -2.99 -13.88
N SER A 719 22.32 -3.25 -12.95
CA SER A 719 21.56 -2.15 -12.32
C SER A 719 22.42 -1.33 -11.36
N HIS A 720 23.02 -1.99 -10.38
CA HIS A 720 23.77 -1.40 -9.28
C HIS A 720 25.21 -1.88 -9.18
N GLY A 721 25.64 -2.75 -10.09
CA GLY A 721 26.94 -3.40 -10.06
C GLY A 721 27.91 -2.92 -11.12
N ASN A 722 29.13 -3.51 -11.09
CA ASN A 722 30.24 -3.08 -11.93
C ASN A 722 29.92 -3.18 -13.43
N SER A 723 29.08 -4.11 -13.90
CA SER A 723 28.69 -4.15 -15.32
C SER A 723 27.97 -2.88 -15.77
N GLY A 724 27.17 -2.23 -14.91
CA GLY A 724 26.57 -0.93 -15.22
C GLY A 724 27.58 0.20 -15.32
N PHE A 725 28.55 0.25 -14.39
CA PHE A 725 29.64 1.22 -14.44
C PHE A 725 30.53 0.97 -15.67
N LEU A 726 30.82 -0.30 -16.01
CA LEU A 726 31.56 -0.65 -17.22
C LEU A 726 30.88 -0.12 -18.49
N MET A 727 29.56 -0.03 -18.56
CA MET A 727 28.85 0.59 -19.69
C MET A 727 29.15 2.09 -19.80
N ALA A 728 29.28 2.81 -18.69
CA ALA A 728 29.66 4.23 -18.69
C ALA A 728 31.11 4.43 -19.20
N TYR A 729 32.05 3.63 -18.69
CA TYR A 729 33.45 3.72 -19.13
C TYR A 729 33.64 3.23 -20.57
N ALA A 730 32.91 2.22 -21.02
CA ALA A 730 32.90 1.76 -22.40
C ALA A 730 32.38 2.86 -23.36
N ALA A 731 31.34 3.60 -22.97
CA ALA A 731 30.80 4.70 -23.77
C ALA A 731 31.81 5.86 -23.91
N LEU A 732 32.50 6.23 -22.84
CA LEU A 732 33.57 7.24 -22.87
C LEU A 732 34.79 6.78 -23.67
N TYR A 733 35.24 5.55 -23.49
CA TYR A 733 36.37 4.96 -24.24
C TYR A 733 36.11 4.95 -25.75
N GLU A 734 34.89 4.55 -26.16
CA GLU A 734 34.46 4.54 -27.54
C GLU A 734 34.57 5.92 -28.25
N CYS A 735 34.47 7.04 -27.51
CA CYS A 735 34.56 8.38 -28.06
C CYS A 735 36.01 8.82 -28.40
N ASN A 736 37.02 8.36 -27.66
CA ASN A 736 38.38 8.92 -27.78
C ASN A 736 39.52 7.95 -27.53
N HIS A 737 39.25 6.69 -27.19
CA HIS A 737 40.20 5.63 -26.92
C HIS A 737 41.32 5.99 -25.90
N LYS A 738 41.03 6.81 -24.90
CA LYS A 738 42.01 7.20 -23.88
C LYS A 738 42.42 5.99 -23.04
N ALA A 739 43.73 5.78 -22.86
CA ALA A 739 44.27 4.69 -22.05
C ALA A 739 43.74 4.67 -20.60
N GLU A 740 43.53 5.84 -20.00
CA GLU A 740 42.96 5.98 -18.65
C GLU A 740 41.63 5.25 -18.48
N TYR A 741 40.74 5.32 -19.48
CA TYR A 741 39.46 4.61 -19.43
C TYR A 741 39.64 3.10 -19.59
N ALA A 742 40.58 2.67 -20.43
CA ALA A 742 40.93 1.26 -20.57
C ALA A 742 41.47 0.68 -19.26
N ASP A 743 42.39 1.38 -18.58
CA ASP A 743 42.92 0.96 -17.28
C ASP A 743 41.82 0.84 -16.21
N LYS A 744 40.91 1.81 -16.15
CA LYS A 744 39.75 1.78 -15.23
C LYS A 744 38.81 0.62 -15.54
N ILE A 745 38.52 0.34 -16.82
CA ILE A 745 37.76 -0.84 -17.26
C ILE A 745 38.38 -2.13 -16.73
N GLN A 746 39.71 -2.27 -16.84
CA GLN A 746 40.42 -3.47 -16.36
C GLN A 746 40.34 -3.62 -14.83
N LEU A 747 40.34 -2.53 -14.08
CA LEU A 747 40.17 -2.56 -12.61
C LEU A 747 38.75 -3.03 -12.22
N LEU A 748 37.72 -2.53 -12.90
CA LEU A 748 36.32 -2.91 -12.68
C LEU A 748 36.06 -4.38 -13.06
N LEU A 749 36.64 -4.85 -14.19
CA LEU A 749 36.54 -6.23 -14.64
C LEU A 749 37.15 -7.19 -13.61
N ARG A 750 38.38 -6.93 -13.15
CA ARG A 750 39.07 -7.80 -12.17
C ARG A 750 38.27 -7.97 -10.88
N TYR A 751 37.61 -6.89 -10.41
CA TYR A 751 36.76 -7.02 -9.25
C TYR A 751 35.51 -7.88 -9.53
N GLU A 752 34.76 -7.58 -10.61
CA GLU A 752 33.54 -8.33 -10.93
C GLU A 752 33.83 -9.81 -11.19
N ASP A 753 34.94 -10.13 -11.85
CA ASP A 753 35.40 -11.52 -12.11
C ASP A 753 35.71 -12.28 -10.81
N SER A 754 36.19 -11.57 -9.77
CA SER A 754 36.45 -12.19 -8.46
C SER A 754 35.17 -12.67 -7.74
N LEU A 755 33.99 -12.22 -8.18
CA LEU A 755 32.69 -12.68 -7.69
C LEU A 755 32.14 -13.89 -8.45
N TYR A 756 32.81 -14.34 -9.52
CA TYR A 756 32.39 -15.54 -10.29
C TYR A 756 32.60 -16.83 -9.49
N SER A 757 31.58 -17.66 -9.43
CA SER A 757 31.62 -19.00 -8.82
C SER A 757 31.61 -20.07 -9.92
N GLU A 758 32.69 -20.78 -10.10
CA GLU A 758 32.74 -21.91 -11.07
C GLU A 758 31.72 -23.02 -10.70
N LYS A 759 31.46 -23.22 -9.40
CA LYS A 759 30.48 -24.22 -8.93
C LYS A 759 29.06 -23.86 -9.33
N ALA A 760 28.70 -22.59 -9.25
CA ALA A 760 27.36 -22.09 -9.59
C ALA A 760 27.24 -21.70 -11.08
N GLY A 761 28.38 -21.50 -11.79
CA GLY A 761 28.41 -21.00 -13.16
C GLY A 761 27.88 -19.56 -13.28
N ASN A 762 27.91 -18.75 -12.18
CA ASN A 762 27.33 -17.42 -12.14
C ASN A 762 28.05 -16.53 -11.11
N TRP A 763 27.78 -15.22 -11.12
CA TRP A 763 28.35 -14.23 -10.20
C TRP A 763 27.54 -14.13 -8.91
N LYS A 764 28.22 -14.00 -7.76
CA LYS A 764 27.60 -13.87 -6.42
C LYS A 764 26.81 -12.57 -6.31
N ASP A 765 25.62 -12.68 -5.74
CA ASP A 765 24.79 -11.52 -5.35
C ASP A 765 25.05 -11.19 -3.88
N LEU A 766 25.73 -10.07 -3.62
CA LEU A 766 26.14 -9.63 -2.28
C LEU A 766 25.08 -8.81 -1.53
N ARG A 767 23.85 -8.77 -1.99
CA ARG A 767 22.75 -8.06 -1.31
C ARG A 767 22.18 -8.84 -0.12
N GLU A 768 22.30 -10.15 -0.11
CA GLU A 768 21.83 -11.02 0.97
C GLU A 768 22.98 -11.42 1.90
N SER A 769 22.87 -11.10 3.18
CA SER A 769 23.88 -11.36 4.21
C SER A 769 23.92 -12.82 4.72
N SER A 770 23.00 -13.69 4.28
CA SER A 770 22.78 -15.02 4.87
C SER A 770 23.13 -16.21 3.95
N GLY A 771 24.15 -16.08 3.08
CA GLY A 771 24.61 -17.21 2.26
C GLY A 771 25.03 -16.83 0.84
N GLU A 772 25.47 -17.83 0.06
CA GLU A 772 25.76 -17.62 -1.36
C GLU A 772 24.46 -17.56 -2.15
N SER A 773 24.10 -16.37 -2.66
CA SER A 773 22.95 -16.12 -3.54
C SER A 773 23.42 -15.84 -4.97
N PHE A 774 22.65 -16.33 -5.94
CA PHE A 774 22.91 -16.14 -7.37
C PHE A 774 21.61 -15.77 -8.08
N MET A 775 21.70 -14.85 -9.01
CA MET A 775 20.54 -14.38 -9.78
C MET A 775 20.82 -14.51 -11.28
N ASN A 776 19.81 -14.93 -12.06
CA ASN A 776 19.90 -15.02 -13.52
C ASN A 776 18.98 -13.97 -14.17
N ALA A 777 19.32 -12.67 -13.97
CA ALA A 777 18.51 -11.54 -14.36
C ALA A 777 19.35 -10.39 -14.94
N TRP A 778 18.69 -9.49 -15.69
CA TRP A 778 19.34 -8.28 -16.21
C TRP A 778 19.91 -7.41 -15.10
N CYS A 779 19.17 -7.20 -14.03
CA CYS A 779 19.62 -6.32 -12.95
C CYS A 779 20.82 -6.88 -12.20
N HIS A 780 20.83 -8.17 -11.89
CA HIS A 780 21.90 -8.84 -11.15
C HIS A 780 22.19 -10.22 -11.77
N GLY A 781 23.46 -10.56 -11.94
CA GLY A 781 23.91 -11.84 -12.44
C GLY A 781 24.21 -11.89 -13.94
N ALA A 782 24.33 -13.09 -14.47
CA ALA A 782 24.88 -13.38 -15.79
C ALA A 782 24.23 -12.62 -16.97
N PRO A 783 22.90 -12.45 -17.08
CA PRO A 783 22.31 -11.76 -18.24
C PRO A 783 22.78 -10.31 -18.41
N GLY A 784 22.80 -9.52 -17.32
CA GLY A 784 23.29 -8.14 -17.34
C GLY A 784 24.79 -8.08 -17.63
N ILE A 785 25.56 -8.98 -17.02
CA ILE A 785 27.00 -9.11 -17.25
C ILE A 785 27.27 -9.45 -18.71
N LEU A 786 26.51 -10.36 -19.33
CA LEU A 786 26.62 -10.72 -20.74
C LEU A 786 26.52 -9.49 -21.66
N LEU A 787 25.57 -8.59 -21.39
CA LEU A 787 25.42 -7.35 -22.17
C LEU A 787 26.67 -6.47 -22.09
N SER A 788 27.25 -6.30 -20.90
CA SER A 788 28.47 -5.50 -20.74
C SER A 788 29.68 -6.17 -21.43
N ARG A 789 29.82 -7.48 -21.31
CA ARG A 789 30.92 -8.24 -21.97
C ARG A 789 30.79 -8.23 -23.48
N MET A 790 29.58 -8.32 -24.03
CA MET A 790 29.38 -8.19 -25.51
C MET A 790 29.80 -6.80 -25.99
N LYS A 791 29.53 -5.73 -25.23
CA LYS A 791 29.96 -4.35 -25.57
C LYS A 791 31.47 -4.18 -25.44
N LEU A 792 32.09 -4.75 -24.41
CA LEU A 792 33.52 -4.67 -24.19
C LEU A 792 34.31 -5.48 -25.21
N GLU A 793 33.83 -6.63 -25.64
CA GLU A 793 34.49 -7.44 -26.70
C GLU A 793 34.52 -6.69 -28.05
N GLU A 794 33.53 -5.80 -28.34
CA GLU A 794 33.60 -4.94 -29.54
C GLU A 794 34.73 -3.91 -29.45
N LEU A 795 35.08 -3.44 -28.24
CA LEU A 795 36.12 -2.45 -27.98
C LEU A 795 37.52 -3.10 -27.78
N PHE A 796 37.55 -4.29 -27.20
CA PHE A 796 38.75 -5.06 -26.85
C PHE A 796 38.71 -6.49 -27.42
N PRO A 797 38.75 -6.66 -28.77
CA PRO A 797 38.49 -7.96 -29.38
C PRO A 797 39.57 -9.01 -29.09
N GLU A 798 40.74 -8.62 -28.63
CA GLU A 798 41.86 -9.56 -28.30
C GLU A 798 41.88 -9.95 -26.80
N ASP A 799 41.02 -9.36 -25.97
CA ASP A 799 40.99 -9.65 -24.52
C ASP A 799 40.34 -11.04 -24.26
N MET A 800 41.18 -12.01 -23.83
CA MET A 800 40.72 -13.38 -23.58
C MET A 800 39.86 -13.52 -22.34
N GLN A 801 40.01 -12.65 -21.33
CA GLN A 801 39.16 -12.68 -20.12
C GLN A 801 37.75 -12.23 -20.44
N ILE A 802 37.57 -11.13 -21.18
CA ILE A 802 36.26 -10.65 -21.65
C ILE A 802 35.55 -11.75 -22.46
N LYS A 803 36.28 -12.47 -23.36
CA LYS A 803 35.69 -13.60 -24.12
C LYS A 803 35.28 -14.76 -23.22
N LYS A 804 36.09 -15.11 -22.21
CA LYS A 804 35.76 -16.16 -21.23
C LYS A 804 34.51 -15.79 -20.45
N ASP A 805 34.42 -14.58 -19.92
CA ASP A 805 33.27 -14.11 -19.14
C ASP A 805 32.00 -14.07 -19.99
N ARG A 806 32.09 -13.63 -21.25
CA ARG A 806 30.97 -13.66 -22.19
C ARG A 806 30.44 -15.08 -22.38
N LEU A 807 31.33 -16.06 -22.52
CA LEU A 807 30.95 -17.48 -22.66
C LEU A 807 30.27 -18.00 -21.37
N ASN A 808 30.88 -17.76 -20.22
CA ASN A 808 30.33 -18.14 -18.91
C ASN A 808 28.94 -17.53 -18.68
N ALA A 809 28.80 -16.25 -18.98
CA ALA A 809 27.54 -15.54 -18.82
C ALA A 809 26.46 -16.03 -19.80
N ALA A 810 26.86 -16.37 -21.06
CA ALA A 810 25.94 -16.97 -22.01
C ALA A 810 25.52 -18.39 -21.58
N ASP A 811 26.45 -19.23 -21.11
CA ASP A 811 26.11 -20.56 -20.60
C ASP A 811 25.13 -20.49 -19.42
N SER A 812 25.36 -19.59 -18.47
CA SER A 812 24.41 -19.33 -17.35
C SER A 812 23.03 -18.88 -17.85
N LEU A 813 22.98 -17.94 -18.80
CA LEU A 813 21.71 -17.44 -19.35
C LEU A 813 20.93 -18.52 -20.10
N PHE A 814 21.58 -19.32 -20.96
CA PHE A 814 20.90 -20.29 -21.82
C PHE A 814 20.63 -21.64 -21.15
N TYR A 815 21.44 -22.05 -20.18
CA TYR A 815 21.35 -23.37 -19.55
C TYR A 815 21.13 -23.33 -18.03
N GLY A 816 21.24 -22.16 -17.41
CA GLY A 816 20.94 -21.95 -15.99
C GLY A 816 19.44 -21.89 -15.70
N GLU A 817 19.14 -21.86 -14.43
CA GLU A 817 17.76 -21.78 -13.93
C GLU A 817 17.11 -20.47 -14.31
N GLN A 818 15.85 -20.51 -14.77
CA GLN A 818 15.05 -19.33 -15.10
C GLN A 818 14.02 -19.06 -14.02
N ASP A 819 13.85 -17.76 -13.65
CA ASP A 819 12.78 -17.31 -12.77
C ASP A 819 11.43 -17.38 -13.52
N GLU A 820 10.34 -17.67 -12.81
CA GLU A 820 8.97 -17.67 -13.37
C GLU A 820 8.43 -16.27 -13.70
N LYS A 821 9.12 -15.20 -13.27
CA LYS A 821 8.72 -13.82 -13.53
C LYS A 821 8.76 -13.46 -15.02
N ILE A 822 7.83 -12.58 -15.43
CA ILE A 822 7.65 -12.22 -16.84
C ILE A 822 8.30 -10.90 -17.27
N CYS A 823 8.74 -10.06 -16.32
CA CYS A 823 9.17 -8.68 -16.56
C CYS A 823 10.54 -8.56 -17.27
N LEU A 824 10.94 -7.32 -17.62
CA LEU A 824 12.24 -7.01 -18.22
C LEU A 824 13.40 -7.06 -17.22
N CYS A 825 13.18 -6.54 -16.01
CA CYS A 825 14.24 -6.32 -15.03
C CYS A 825 14.86 -7.65 -14.53
N HIS A 826 14.00 -8.59 -14.15
CA HIS A 826 14.43 -9.84 -13.50
C HIS A 826 13.60 -11.07 -13.93
N GLY A 827 13.02 -11.02 -15.13
CA GLY A 827 12.15 -12.07 -15.65
C GLY A 827 12.50 -12.49 -17.08
N MET A 828 11.67 -13.41 -17.59
CA MET A 828 11.85 -14.06 -18.90
C MET A 828 11.94 -13.07 -20.07
N SER A 829 11.14 -11.97 -20.04
CA SER A 829 11.14 -10.97 -21.13
C SER A 829 12.51 -10.32 -21.31
N GLY A 830 13.18 -9.93 -20.21
CA GLY A 830 14.53 -9.37 -20.29
C GLY A 830 15.56 -10.39 -20.78
N ASN A 831 15.50 -11.61 -20.25
CA ASN A 831 16.39 -12.69 -20.65
C ASN A 831 16.22 -13.05 -22.14
N LEU A 832 14.99 -13.11 -22.66
CA LEU A 832 14.72 -13.35 -24.09
C LEU A 832 15.31 -12.28 -25.00
N LEU A 833 15.22 -10.98 -24.64
CA LEU A 833 15.84 -9.91 -25.42
C LEU A 833 17.37 -10.04 -25.48
N ILE A 834 18.00 -10.41 -24.36
CA ILE A 834 19.44 -10.62 -24.27
C ILE A 834 19.85 -11.85 -25.07
N MET A 835 19.10 -12.95 -24.94
CA MET A 835 19.33 -14.19 -25.76
C MET A 835 19.21 -13.90 -27.26
N LYS A 836 18.16 -13.15 -27.70
CA LYS A 836 17.99 -12.78 -29.12
C LYS A 836 19.17 -11.95 -29.63
N LYS A 837 19.63 -10.95 -28.80
CA LYS A 837 20.82 -10.16 -29.16
C LYS A 837 22.09 -11.02 -29.28
N TYR A 838 22.30 -11.95 -28.37
CA TYR A 838 23.43 -12.87 -28.41
C TYR A 838 23.38 -13.81 -29.64
N LEU A 839 22.22 -14.41 -29.94
CA LEU A 839 22.02 -15.33 -31.05
C LEU A 839 22.30 -14.72 -32.43
N ARG A 840 22.12 -13.40 -32.59
CA ARG A 840 22.46 -12.70 -33.84
C ARG A 840 23.95 -12.76 -34.21
N LYS A 841 24.86 -12.93 -33.25
CA LYS A 841 26.31 -12.86 -33.45
C LYS A 841 27.03 -14.18 -33.11
N TYR A 842 26.57 -14.90 -32.08
CA TYR A 842 27.31 -16.02 -31.48
C TYR A 842 26.52 -17.33 -31.40
N GLY A 843 25.24 -17.35 -31.81
CA GLY A 843 24.32 -18.44 -31.53
C GLY A 843 24.61 -19.74 -32.25
N ASN A 844 24.27 -20.85 -31.59
CA ASN A 844 24.25 -22.19 -32.15
C ASN A 844 22.86 -22.82 -32.10
N LYS A 845 22.66 -23.99 -32.71
CA LYS A 845 21.37 -24.68 -32.78
C LYS A 845 20.79 -24.96 -31.39
N LYS A 846 21.60 -25.44 -30.45
CA LYS A 846 21.15 -25.78 -29.09
C LYS A 846 20.68 -24.52 -28.30
N MET A 847 21.41 -23.41 -28.42
CA MET A 847 21.01 -22.11 -27.81
C MET A 847 19.71 -21.59 -28.42
N LYS A 848 19.51 -21.74 -29.73
CA LYS A 848 18.26 -21.38 -30.39
C LYS A 848 17.09 -22.21 -29.86
N GLU A 849 17.25 -23.51 -29.64
CA GLU A 849 16.25 -24.38 -29.04
C GLU A 849 15.86 -23.92 -27.59
N GLN A 850 16.85 -23.49 -26.79
CA GLN A 850 16.57 -22.93 -25.43
C GLN A 850 15.81 -21.61 -25.50
N TYR A 851 16.17 -20.70 -26.41
CA TYR A 851 15.45 -19.46 -26.66
C TYR A 851 13.99 -19.72 -27.03
N GLU A 852 13.73 -20.64 -27.98
CA GLU A 852 12.36 -20.99 -28.38
C GLU A 852 11.55 -21.59 -27.21
N ALA A 853 12.17 -22.44 -26.40
CA ALA A 853 11.54 -23.01 -25.22
C ALA A 853 11.16 -21.94 -24.19
N LEU A 854 12.02 -20.94 -23.97
CA LEU A 854 11.70 -19.83 -23.04
C LEU A 854 10.60 -18.92 -23.61
N CYS A 855 10.55 -18.69 -24.93
CA CYS A 855 9.43 -18.00 -25.58
C CYS A 855 8.11 -18.72 -25.33
N ASP A 856 8.07 -20.05 -25.46
CA ASP A 856 6.87 -20.85 -25.23
C ASP A 856 6.45 -20.79 -23.76
N CYS A 857 7.40 -20.77 -22.81
CA CYS A 857 7.12 -20.57 -21.38
C CYS A 857 6.46 -19.20 -21.12
N LEU A 858 6.99 -18.11 -21.67
CA LEU A 858 6.43 -16.77 -21.52
C LEU A 858 4.99 -16.71 -22.07
N LEU A 859 4.75 -17.23 -23.27
CA LEU A 859 3.41 -17.25 -23.87
C LEU A 859 2.42 -18.08 -23.06
N PHE A 860 2.86 -19.23 -22.53
CA PHE A 860 2.03 -20.07 -21.66
C PHE A 860 1.61 -19.33 -20.40
N GLN A 861 2.53 -18.61 -19.76
CA GLN A 861 2.17 -17.80 -18.58
C GLN A 861 1.18 -16.69 -18.93
N LEU A 862 1.41 -15.96 -20.02
CA LEU A 862 0.52 -14.88 -20.45
C LEU A 862 -0.89 -15.37 -20.84
N ASP A 863 -1.03 -16.63 -21.29
CA ASP A 863 -2.33 -17.26 -21.51
C ASP A 863 -3.02 -17.73 -20.21
N HIS A 864 -2.28 -17.83 -19.09
CA HIS A 864 -2.75 -18.31 -17.81
C HIS A 864 -2.43 -17.29 -16.67
N PRO A 865 -2.89 -16.05 -16.76
CA PRO A 865 -2.47 -14.98 -15.83
C PRO A 865 -2.79 -15.26 -14.36
N ALA A 866 -3.82 -16.05 -14.08
CA ALA A 866 -4.16 -16.48 -12.72
C ALA A 866 -3.12 -17.42 -12.08
N LYS A 867 -2.20 -18.00 -12.88
CA LYS A 867 -1.09 -18.87 -12.43
C LYS A 867 0.22 -18.10 -12.27
N ILE A 868 0.28 -16.85 -12.74
CA ILE A 868 1.46 -16.00 -12.58
C ILE A 868 1.55 -15.62 -11.11
N SER A 869 2.64 -15.97 -10.45
CA SER A 869 2.91 -15.50 -9.10
C SER A 869 3.51 -14.08 -9.15
N GLY A 870 3.15 -13.25 -8.16
CA GLY A 870 3.64 -11.89 -8.07
C GLY A 870 2.77 -10.84 -8.78
N THR A 871 3.30 -9.63 -8.84
CA THR A 871 2.54 -8.43 -9.28
C THR A 871 2.78 -8.04 -10.75
N GLU A 872 3.71 -8.70 -11.45
CA GLU A 872 4.21 -8.23 -12.75
C GLU A 872 3.14 -8.16 -13.84
N TYR A 873 2.23 -9.16 -13.89
CA TYR A 873 1.13 -9.14 -14.87
C TYR A 873 0.11 -8.03 -14.61
N LEU A 874 -0.05 -7.64 -13.34
CA LEU A 874 -0.98 -6.61 -12.89
C LEU A 874 -0.36 -5.21 -12.94
N ASN A 875 0.97 -5.13 -12.92
CA ASN A 875 1.74 -3.89 -12.99
C ASN A 875 1.89 -3.43 -14.45
N LEU A 876 1.48 -2.21 -14.75
CA LEU A 876 1.56 -1.63 -16.10
C LEU A 876 2.94 -1.06 -16.46
N ALA A 877 3.87 -1.03 -15.52
CA ALA A 877 5.21 -0.47 -15.65
C ALA A 877 6.06 -1.16 -16.72
N PHE A 878 7.20 -0.52 -17.08
CA PHE A 878 8.06 -1.00 -18.16
C PHE A 878 9.08 -2.04 -17.68
N MET A 879 9.87 -1.74 -16.64
CA MET A 879 10.93 -2.66 -16.24
C MET A 879 10.42 -3.85 -15.41
N ASN A 880 9.41 -3.63 -14.57
CA ASN A 880 8.83 -4.63 -13.66
C ASN A 880 7.36 -4.94 -13.92
N GLY A 881 6.89 -4.75 -15.16
CA GLY A 881 5.49 -4.97 -15.53
C GLY A 881 5.27 -5.27 -17.00
N ILE A 882 3.98 -5.24 -17.41
CA ILE A 882 3.54 -5.78 -18.71
C ILE A 882 3.88 -4.90 -19.92
N SER A 883 4.08 -3.57 -19.78
CA SER A 883 4.45 -2.76 -20.95
C SER A 883 5.84 -3.14 -21.49
N GLY A 884 6.76 -3.48 -20.60
CA GLY A 884 8.06 -4.04 -21.00
C GLY A 884 7.97 -5.44 -21.60
N THR A 885 7.10 -6.29 -21.04
CA THR A 885 6.79 -7.61 -21.63
C THR A 885 6.21 -7.45 -23.04
N GLY A 886 5.30 -6.51 -23.24
CA GLY A 886 4.76 -6.16 -24.57
C GLY A 886 5.84 -5.68 -25.54
N MET A 887 6.80 -4.85 -25.09
CA MET A 887 7.96 -4.45 -25.86
C MET A 887 8.81 -5.66 -26.26
N ALA A 888 9.08 -6.59 -25.33
CA ALA A 888 9.81 -7.81 -25.63
C ALA A 888 9.09 -8.69 -26.66
N LEU A 889 7.78 -8.84 -26.55
CA LEU A 889 6.99 -9.60 -27.53
C LEU A 889 7.08 -8.97 -28.95
N MET A 890 7.06 -7.64 -29.09
CA MET A 890 7.26 -6.97 -30.38
C MET A 890 8.67 -7.18 -30.95
N GLU A 891 9.68 -7.27 -30.08
CA GLU A 891 11.05 -7.58 -30.51
C GLU A 891 11.25 -9.08 -30.85
N ILE A 892 10.45 -10.00 -30.26
CA ILE A 892 10.49 -11.44 -30.55
C ILE A 892 9.87 -11.75 -31.90
N LEU A 893 8.82 -11.04 -32.34
CA LEU A 893 8.29 -11.10 -33.70
C LEU A 893 9.39 -10.75 -34.71
#